data_5fa18523ee1f4ac724fe94ab6e242331
#
_entry.id   5fa18523ee1f4ac724fe94ab6e242331
#
_cell.length_a   1.000
_cell.length_b   1.000
_cell.length_c   1.000
_cell.angle_alpha   90.00
_cell.angle_beta   90.00
_cell.angle_gamma   90.00
#
_symmetry.space_group_name_H-M   'P 1'
#
loop_
_entity.id
_entity.type
_entity.pdbx_description
1 polymer ?
#
loop_
_entity_poly.entity_id
_entity_poly.type
_entity_poly.pdbx_seq_one_letter_code
_entity_poly.pdbx_strand_id
1 'polypeptide(L)'
;MKTQFYSFLLCWIIFSEFLPAQSVCGYRSLDVTNPIEFLGDKILYRGKEIELNEKTFFIDGQLSDEVTARYPFVFNSFNEAAKAFVSGTEAEPMKVYIAPYVYWIDNPDDPQVRVGKDGREPFGLVVECPYLHLVGLTENPENVVLASSRGQTQGAVGNFTMFDFWGDGLSVKNLTMGNYCNVDLEFPLKKELGRKKRMSAITQAHVAYCHGDKIVAENVRFISRLNMNPLNGAKRILFYKCYMESTDDALTGTGVYLNCTLKFYGQKPFWRTDMGGAVFLNSDFYVCHDEDRQYFCKGVSPLSVVDCRFHVRKPVYAGWTHEPSDWLRCYQYGVTMNGQPYVIGADKPYNTVCMEQENVLHAYRLTDENGKVIYNTYNLLRGNDDWDPLHVKDSVRAIGERDGRDYTNLPVCLSVTPLVASVQTGDNQVTLVANVKKHCNYVQQGSPVRWKIQPGYEKYVSLSAVKDGTCVVKAMNHEDETKYFTVIAYTEDGLECAVELTVAPDFVEAPAFVEVPKLEIADGKAMVSYELDLQGRKDESLITWYRAVDKEGKTKYPVAVSRLAKPETAYRLTKEDIGYYLMATVAPKHLRCHPGKEYTVISSSPVGRKQVNPVDVFETDFRNFPCSNQPVLYSGGWTIGGYKPLDTEGYDWELFPDKDYWVYGEGINGAHGMGLLQAQRGARLLYTPLEGRYGDMKITLNVDPSKTAGQGFGSATGQYMDICIKFDTRTLSGYALRIIRTTKYSNAVDFMLMKYENGRTTAISLPVSSTCYRTDCTIVLEVKGNKLTAHAETSTPLSSPVTDENLKPSVSLEADIVPNVWGGMGIQHTGSCGESTTMLHHLKIEWQGVSAGK
;
A
#
# COMPACT_ATOMS: atom_id res chain seq x y z
N MET A 1 22.24 -9.07 -93.99
CA MET A 1 23.12 -8.70 -92.94
C MET A 1 22.49 -7.62 -92.03
N LYS A 2 21.23 -7.80 -91.57
CA LYS A 2 20.53 -6.79 -90.72
C LYS A 2 19.53 -7.46 -89.76
N THR A 3 19.66 -8.79 -89.45
CA THR A 3 18.63 -9.49 -88.61
C THR A 3 19.24 -10.28 -87.51
N GLN A 4 20.49 -10.10 -87.05
CA GLN A 4 21.13 -10.83 -86.02
C GLN A 4 21.59 -9.94 -84.84
N PHE A 5 21.29 -8.63 -84.84
CA PHE A 5 21.77 -7.72 -83.74
C PHE A 5 20.71 -7.40 -82.68
N TYR A 6 19.48 -7.85 -82.86
CA TYR A 6 18.37 -7.57 -81.93
C TYR A 6 18.10 -8.69 -80.89
N SER A 7 18.67 -9.89 -81.09
CA SER A 7 18.47 -11.00 -80.14
C SER A 7 19.49 -11.00 -78.98
N PHE A 8 20.56 -10.21 -79.04
CA PHE A 8 21.54 -10.16 -77.93
C PHE A 8 21.26 -9.05 -76.92
N LEU A 9 20.44 -8.06 -77.26
CA LEU A 9 20.08 -6.97 -76.36
C LEU A 9 18.87 -7.31 -75.43
N LEU A 10 18.05 -8.27 -75.86
CA LEU A 10 16.85 -8.68 -75.06
C LEU A 10 17.20 -9.71 -73.98
N CYS A 11 18.31 -10.43 -74.06
CA CYS A 11 18.79 -11.34 -73.01
C CYS A 11 19.53 -10.66 -71.89
N TRP A 12 19.98 -9.38 -72.05
CA TRP A 12 20.67 -8.66 -71.01
C TRP A 12 19.72 -7.86 -70.08
N ILE A 13 18.48 -7.61 -70.52
CA ILE A 13 17.50 -6.89 -69.72
C ILE A 13 16.67 -7.82 -68.80
N ILE A 14 16.66 -9.15 -69.04
CA ILE A 14 15.89 -10.11 -68.22
C ILE A 14 16.76 -10.70 -67.10
N PHE A 15 18.08 -10.46 -67.08
CA PHE A 15 18.94 -10.98 -66.02
C PHE A 15 19.32 -9.96 -64.93
N SER A 16 18.79 -8.74 -64.97
CA SER A 16 19.04 -7.69 -63.95
C SER A 16 18.01 -7.61 -62.83
N GLU A 17 17.00 -8.49 -62.81
CA GLU A 17 15.93 -8.42 -61.79
C GLU A 17 15.94 -9.53 -60.73
N PHE A 18 16.94 -10.41 -60.67
CA PHE A 18 17.06 -11.44 -59.60
C PHE A 18 18.49 -11.58 -59.10
N LEU A 19 19.07 -10.48 -58.61
CA LEU A 19 20.15 -10.63 -57.65
C LEU A 19 19.46 -10.77 -56.28
N PRO A 20 19.67 -11.87 -55.57
CA PRO A 20 19.19 -11.95 -54.18
C PRO A 20 19.79 -10.78 -53.43
N ALA A 21 18.96 -10.03 -52.70
CA ALA A 21 19.42 -8.94 -51.83
C ALA A 21 20.52 -9.51 -50.94
N GLN A 22 21.76 -9.03 -51.08
CA GLN A 22 22.87 -9.49 -50.24
C GLN A 22 22.67 -8.95 -48.84
N SER A 23 22.73 -9.83 -47.83
CA SER A 23 22.77 -9.42 -46.45
C SER A 23 23.84 -8.35 -46.23
N VAL A 24 23.59 -7.39 -45.35
CA VAL A 24 24.59 -6.38 -44.96
C VAL A 24 25.86 -7.12 -44.56
N CYS A 25 26.98 -6.79 -45.22
CA CYS A 25 28.21 -7.55 -45.14
C CYS A 25 28.65 -7.82 -43.69
N GLY A 26 28.71 -9.11 -43.34
CA GLY A 26 29.19 -9.56 -42.02
C GLY A 26 28.14 -9.65 -40.93
N TYR A 27 26.86 -9.28 -41.14
CA TYR A 27 25.82 -9.46 -40.13
C TYR A 27 25.52 -10.95 -39.87
N ARG A 28 25.46 -11.31 -38.60
CA ARG A 28 25.05 -12.66 -38.14
C ARG A 28 24.15 -12.48 -36.93
N SER A 29 22.96 -13.07 -36.99
CA SER A 29 22.06 -13.16 -35.85
C SER A 29 22.75 -13.84 -34.65
N LEU A 30 22.56 -13.32 -33.45
CA LEU A 30 23.10 -13.92 -32.23
C LEU A 30 22.47 -15.31 -31.96
N ASP A 31 21.17 -15.46 -32.23
CA ASP A 31 20.49 -16.75 -32.21
C ASP A 31 20.60 -17.45 -33.57
N VAL A 32 21.57 -18.33 -33.69
CA VAL A 32 21.83 -19.07 -34.92
C VAL A 32 20.73 -20.12 -35.22
N THR A 33 19.94 -20.50 -34.24
CA THR A 33 18.81 -21.45 -34.41
C THR A 33 17.54 -20.77 -34.96
N ASN A 34 17.49 -19.46 -34.88
CA ASN A 34 16.39 -18.62 -35.33
C ASN A 34 16.91 -17.36 -36.03
N PRO A 35 17.55 -17.55 -37.24
CA PRO A 35 18.32 -16.51 -37.86
C PRO A 35 17.45 -15.33 -38.36
N ILE A 36 18.04 -14.15 -38.28
CA ILE A 36 17.56 -12.92 -38.90
C ILE A 36 18.49 -12.61 -40.05
N GLU A 37 17.98 -12.28 -41.23
CA GLU A 37 18.76 -11.72 -42.32
C GLU A 37 18.49 -10.19 -42.36
N PHE A 38 19.53 -9.40 -42.14
CA PHE A 38 19.45 -7.94 -42.22
C PHE A 38 19.93 -7.46 -43.60
N LEU A 39 19.07 -6.80 -44.35
CA LEU A 39 19.26 -6.38 -45.71
C LEU A 39 19.39 -4.84 -45.83
N GLY A 40 19.45 -4.14 -44.70
CA GLY A 40 19.59 -2.68 -44.67
C GLY A 40 18.26 -1.93 -44.47
N ASP A 41 17.45 -1.89 -45.47
CA ASP A 41 16.10 -1.26 -45.44
C ASP A 41 14.98 -2.24 -45.07
N LYS A 42 15.30 -3.51 -44.91
CA LYS A 42 14.39 -4.58 -44.52
C LYS A 42 15.08 -5.70 -43.77
N ILE A 43 14.31 -6.52 -43.09
CA ILE A 43 14.77 -7.77 -42.48
C ILE A 43 13.93 -8.93 -42.99
N LEU A 44 14.57 -10.09 -43.13
CA LEU A 44 13.90 -11.38 -43.39
C LEU A 44 13.93 -12.20 -42.10
N TYR A 45 12.77 -12.53 -41.60
CA TYR A 45 12.60 -13.36 -40.39
C TYR A 45 11.52 -14.42 -40.59
N ARG A 46 11.89 -15.70 -40.49
CA ARG A 46 10.98 -16.84 -40.69
C ARG A 46 10.26 -16.83 -42.02
N GLY A 47 10.96 -16.46 -43.08
CA GLY A 47 10.43 -16.39 -44.43
C GLY A 47 9.52 -15.20 -44.70
N LYS A 48 9.34 -14.30 -43.71
CA LYS A 48 8.61 -13.04 -43.89
C LYS A 48 9.59 -11.90 -44.07
N GLU A 49 9.36 -11.14 -45.15
CA GLU A 49 10.04 -9.87 -45.39
C GLU A 49 9.35 -8.76 -44.58
N ILE A 50 10.10 -7.96 -43.86
CA ILE A 50 9.63 -6.83 -43.09
C ILE A 50 10.38 -5.59 -43.58
N GLU A 51 9.68 -4.72 -44.21
CA GLU A 51 10.20 -3.43 -44.67
C GLU A 51 10.29 -2.46 -43.48
N LEU A 52 11.42 -1.74 -43.40
CA LEU A 52 11.68 -0.75 -42.35
C LEU A 52 11.28 0.64 -42.87
N ASN A 53 10.55 1.37 -42.07
CA ASN A 53 10.04 2.69 -42.38
C ASN A 53 9.80 3.51 -41.12
N GLU A 54 9.23 4.69 -41.19
CA GLU A 54 8.98 5.59 -40.09
C GLU A 54 8.11 5.01 -38.94
N LYS A 55 7.36 3.93 -39.21
CA LYS A 55 6.53 3.19 -38.26
C LYS A 55 7.00 1.75 -38.04
N THR A 56 8.14 1.37 -38.56
CA THR A 56 8.66 0.01 -38.48
C THR A 56 10.16 0.04 -38.26
N PHE A 57 10.59 -0.20 -37.04
CA PHE A 57 12.00 -0.14 -36.63
C PHE A 57 12.60 -1.51 -36.40
N PHE A 58 13.90 -1.61 -36.60
CA PHE A 58 14.71 -2.76 -36.23
C PHE A 58 15.78 -2.35 -35.21
N ILE A 59 15.90 -3.12 -34.11
CA ILE A 59 16.90 -2.90 -33.07
C ILE A 59 17.73 -4.16 -32.92
N ASP A 60 19.07 -4.03 -33.04
CA ASP A 60 20.02 -5.10 -32.73
C ASP A 60 21.26 -4.54 -32.05
N GLY A 61 21.48 -4.90 -30.78
CA GLY A 61 22.61 -4.46 -29.95
C GLY A 61 23.99 -4.94 -30.47
N GLN A 62 24.06 -5.77 -31.48
CA GLN A 62 25.32 -6.18 -32.13
C GLN A 62 25.78 -5.21 -33.24
N LEU A 63 24.89 -4.34 -33.72
CA LEU A 63 25.22 -3.41 -34.79
C LEU A 63 26.16 -2.30 -34.29
N SER A 64 27.11 -1.93 -35.13
CA SER A 64 27.96 -0.77 -34.84
C SER A 64 27.23 0.55 -35.16
N ASP A 65 27.68 1.65 -34.55
CA ASP A 65 27.17 3.00 -34.83
C ASP A 65 27.32 3.39 -36.30
N GLU A 66 28.34 2.87 -36.98
CA GLU A 66 28.53 3.09 -38.41
C GLU A 66 27.44 2.47 -39.27
N VAL A 67 26.95 1.31 -38.89
CA VAL A 67 25.83 0.64 -39.58
C VAL A 67 24.54 1.37 -39.30
N THR A 68 24.20 1.67 -38.05
CA THR A 68 22.97 2.37 -37.68
C THR A 68 22.87 3.76 -38.30
N ALA A 69 24.00 4.47 -38.43
CA ALA A 69 24.03 5.78 -39.07
C ALA A 69 23.70 5.74 -40.58
N ARG A 70 23.77 4.58 -41.26
CA ARG A 70 23.42 4.44 -42.69
C ARG A 70 21.93 4.18 -42.90
N TYR A 71 21.21 3.67 -41.89
CA TYR A 71 19.83 3.21 -42.02
C TYR A 71 18.95 3.89 -40.98
N PRO A 72 18.07 4.81 -41.35
CA PRO A 72 17.36 5.69 -40.41
C PRO A 72 16.38 5.00 -39.49
N PHE A 73 15.99 3.75 -39.78
CA PHE A 73 15.03 2.97 -38.98
C PHE A 73 15.66 1.78 -38.30
N VAL A 74 16.99 1.78 -38.18
CA VAL A 74 17.82 0.72 -37.60
C VAL A 74 18.61 1.28 -36.43
N PHE A 75 18.57 0.62 -35.28
CA PHE A 75 19.18 1.09 -34.05
C PHE A 75 19.96 -0.05 -33.37
N ASN A 76 20.96 0.30 -32.59
CA ASN A 76 21.66 -0.64 -31.70
C ASN A 76 21.29 -0.44 -30.22
N SER A 77 20.45 0.53 -29.89
CA SER A 77 19.97 0.86 -28.57
C SER A 77 18.45 1.06 -28.57
N PHE A 78 17.78 0.47 -27.59
CA PHE A 78 16.35 0.70 -27.40
C PHE A 78 16.04 2.17 -27.05
N ASN A 79 16.88 2.79 -26.20
CA ASN A 79 16.70 4.18 -25.78
C ASN A 79 16.84 5.17 -26.94
N GLU A 80 17.77 4.92 -27.88
CA GLU A 80 17.90 5.77 -29.06
C GLU A 80 16.72 5.57 -30.02
N ALA A 81 16.29 4.34 -30.24
CA ALA A 81 15.10 4.07 -31.03
C ALA A 81 13.83 4.73 -30.44
N ALA A 82 13.69 4.71 -29.11
CA ALA A 82 12.52 5.28 -28.43
C ALA A 82 12.39 6.79 -28.64
N LYS A 83 13.46 7.52 -28.85
CA LYS A 83 13.43 8.96 -29.17
C LYS A 83 12.80 9.27 -30.54
N ALA A 84 12.78 8.28 -31.42
CA ALA A 84 12.23 8.39 -32.78
C ALA A 84 10.84 7.73 -32.93
N PHE A 85 10.27 7.17 -31.88
CA PHE A 85 8.92 6.58 -31.95
C PHE A 85 7.88 7.61 -32.36
N VAL A 86 6.99 7.21 -33.24
CA VAL A 86 5.83 8.01 -33.68
C VAL A 86 4.55 7.32 -33.26
N SER A 87 3.55 8.06 -32.82
CA SER A 87 2.27 7.52 -32.40
C SER A 87 1.63 6.70 -33.55
N GLY A 88 1.28 5.45 -33.24
CA GLY A 88 0.53 4.59 -34.13
C GLY A 88 -0.99 4.80 -34.00
N THR A 89 -1.72 3.97 -34.71
CA THR A 89 -3.16 3.78 -34.59
C THR A 89 -3.46 2.28 -34.53
N GLU A 90 -4.70 1.92 -34.24
CA GLU A 90 -5.10 0.51 -34.22
C GLU A 90 -4.87 -0.18 -35.59
N ALA A 91 -5.10 0.54 -36.67
CA ALA A 91 -4.88 0.03 -38.05
C ALA A 91 -3.41 0.04 -38.48
N GLU A 92 -2.64 1.02 -38.01
CA GLU A 92 -1.22 1.21 -38.37
C GLU A 92 -0.38 1.47 -37.09
N PRO A 93 -0.08 0.43 -36.30
CA PRO A 93 0.72 0.59 -35.10
C PRO A 93 2.18 0.93 -35.41
N MET A 94 2.84 1.60 -34.45
CA MET A 94 4.30 1.72 -34.42
C MET A 94 4.88 0.36 -34.05
N LYS A 95 5.65 -0.27 -34.93
CA LYS A 95 6.24 -1.61 -34.76
C LYS A 95 7.74 -1.53 -34.52
N VAL A 96 8.19 -2.20 -33.48
CA VAL A 96 9.63 -2.27 -33.13
C VAL A 96 10.02 -3.73 -33.06
N TYR A 97 10.82 -4.17 -34.02
CA TYR A 97 11.36 -5.53 -34.08
C TYR A 97 12.74 -5.57 -33.40
N ILE A 98 12.87 -6.40 -32.38
CA ILE A 98 14.02 -6.40 -31.47
C ILE A 98 14.76 -7.74 -31.61
N ALA A 99 16.01 -7.71 -32.01
CA ALA A 99 16.86 -8.88 -32.15
C ALA A 99 17.31 -9.43 -30.78
N PRO A 100 17.70 -10.71 -30.71
CA PRO A 100 18.26 -11.30 -29.49
C PRO A 100 19.48 -10.56 -28.97
N TYR A 101 19.33 -9.95 -27.78
CA TYR A 101 20.39 -9.19 -27.07
C TYR A 101 19.88 -8.77 -25.68
N VAL A 102 20.76 -8.17 -24.87
CA VAL A 102 20.43 -7.48 -23.61
C VAL A 102 20.52 -5.97 -23.82
N TYR A 103 19.39 -5.31 -23.69
CA TYR A 103 19.24 -3.86 -23.85
C TYR A 103 19.04 -3.19 -22.50
N TRP A 104 20.03 -2.45 -22.04
CA TRP A 104 19.97 -1.71 -20.79
C TRP A 104 19.20 -0.40 -20.97
N ILE A 105 18.03 -0.31 -20.31
CA ILE A 105 17.16 0.89 -20.34
C ILE A 105 17.77 2.00 -19.49
N ASP A 106 18.45 1.66 -18.42
CA ASP A 106 19.28 2.56 -17.64
C ASP A 106 20.66 1.91 -17.47
N ASN A 107 21.73 2.66 -17.77
CA ASN A 107 23.09 2.14 -17.65
C ASN A 107 23.36 1.65 -16.20
N PRO A 108 23.57 0.35 -15.98
CA PRO A 108 23.75 -0.22 -14.66
C PRO A 108 25.08 0.20 -14.00
N ASP A 109 26.05 0.67 -14.79
CA ASP A 109 27.39 1.08 -14.34
C ASP A 109 27.51 2.59 -14.10
N ASP A 110 26.48 3.36 -14.44
CA ASP A 110 26.43 4.79 -14.12
C ASP A 110 26.27 4.97 -12.59
N PRO A 111 27.24 5.61 -11.91
CA PRO A 111 27.20 5.82 -10.47
C PRO A 111 26.15 6.85 -10.04
N GLN A 112 25.61 7.64 -10.97
CA GLN A 112 24.62 8.66 -10.63
C GLN A 112 23.36 8.05 -10.05
N VAL A 113 22.95 8.51 -8.86
CA VAL A 113 21.69 8.14 -8.23
C VAL A 113 20.53 8.80 -8.98
N ARG A 114 19.52 8.01 -9.34
CA ARG A 114 18.32 8.52 -10.00
C ARG A 114 17.39 9.14 -8.98
N VAL A 115 16.94 10.35 -9.27
CA VAL A 115 16.01 11.14 -8.44
C VAL A 115 14.78 11.46 -9.28
N GLY A 116 13.62 11.24 -8.73
CA GLY A 116 12.36 11.59 -9.39
C GLY A 116 12.15 13.10 -9.47
N LYS A 117 11.34 13.53 -10.41
CA LYS A 117 10.95 14.93 -10.59
C LYS A 117 9.53 15.16 -10.05
N ASP A 118 9.29 16.34 -9.50
CA ASP A 118 7.95 16.78 -9.07
C ASP A 118 7.26 15.81 -8.09
N GLY A 119 8.04 15.20 -7.18
CA GLY A 119 7.52 14.25 -6.20
C GLY A 119 7.20 12.85 -6.73
N ARG A 120 7.46 12.58 -8.02
CA ARG A 120 7.33 11.25 -8.62
C ARG A 120 8.57 10.41 -8.35
N GLU A 121 8.41 9.09 -8.47
CA GLU A 121 9.57 8.18 -8.49
C GLU A 121 10.38 8.33 -9.79
N PRO A 122 11.68 8.01 -9.77
CA PRO A 122 12.51 8.02 -10.98
C PRO A 122 12.16 6.85 -11.91
N PHE A 123 12.10 7.16 -13.21
CA PHE A 123 11.93 6.18 -14.29
C PHE A 123 13.23 6.00 -15.08
N GLY A 124 13.39 4.79 -15.62
CA GLY A 124 14.47 4.50 -16.57
C GLY A 124 14.18 5.13 -17.93
N LEU A 125 12.96 4.91 -18.45
CA LEU A 125 12.50 5.48 -19.71
C LEU A 125 10.99 5.74 -19.69
N VAL A 126 10.61 6.96 -20.01
CA VAL A 126 9.21 7.34 -20.27
C VAL A 126 8.95 7.21 -21.76
N VAL A 127 7.88 6.50 -22.14
CA VAL A 127 7.50 6.24 -23.55
C VAL A 127 6.08 6.71 -23.79
N GLU A 128 5.92 7.79 -24.53
CA GLU A 128 4.62 8.35 -24.91
C GLU A 128 4.32 7.98 -26.36
N CYS A 129 3.80 6.78 -26.59
CA CYS A 129 3.56 6.25 -27.93
C CYS A 129 2.33 5.34 -27.95
N PRO A 130 1.14 5.87 -28.28
CA PRO A 130 -0.05 5.06 -28.51
C PRO A 130 0.16 4.02 -29.62
N TYR A 131 -0.43 2.84 -29.45
CA TYR A 131 -0.35 1.71 -30.39
C TYR A 131 1.10 1.30 -30.73
N LEU A 132 1.93 1.22 -29.71
CA LEU A 132 3.29 0.72 -29.81
C LEU A 132 3.32 -0.81 -29.74
N HIS A 133 3.91 -1.47 -30.71
CA HIS A 133 4.11 -2.91 -30.76
C HIS A 133 5.59 -3.26 -30.62
N LEU A 134 5.99 -3.83 -29.50
CA LEU A 134 7.35 -4.33 -29.23
C LEU A 134 7.39 -5.84 -29.51
N VAL A 135 8.16 -6.26 -30.49
CA VAL A 135 8.22 -7.66 -30.94
C VAL A 135 9.64 -8.20 -30.88
N GLY A 136 9.91 -9.09 -29.96
CA GLY A 136 11.17 -9.85 -29.96
C GLY A 136 11.24 -10.83 -31.13
N LEU A 137 12.32 -10.79 -31.90
CA LEU A 137 12.57 -11.70 -33.01
C LEU A 137 13.15 -13.03 -32.48
N THR A 138 12.34 -13.72 -31.70
CA THR A 138 12.66 -14.99 -31.05
C THR A 138 11.38 -15.77 -30.71
N GLU A 139 11.49 -17.08 -30.48
CA GLU A 139 10.44 -17.88 -29.84
C GLU A 139 10.64 -17.98 -28.34
N ASN A 140 11.92 -17.97 -27.91
CA ASN A 140 12.27 -17.98 -26.50
C ASN A 140 12.43 -16.55 -25.99
N PRO A 141 11.49 -16.06 -25.15
CA PRO A 141 11.54 -14.67 -24.67
C PRO A 141 12.77 -14.35 -23.80
N GLU A 142 13.58 -15.36 -23.39
CA GLU A 142 14.86 -15.16 -22.71
C GLU A 142 15.96 -14.60 -23.60
N ASN A 143 15.77 -14.69 -24.91
CA ASN A 143 16.78 -14.25 -25.88
C ASN A 143 16.71 -12.76 -26.20
N VAL A 144 15.62 -12.07 -25.87
CA VAL A 144 15.46 -10.61 -26.04
C VAL A 144 15.15 -10.02 -24.65
N VAL A 145 16.09 -9.26 -24.10
CA VAL A 145 15.95 -8.77 -22.71
C VAL A 145 16.03 -7.24 -22.67
N LEU A 146 14.95 -6.60 -22.26
CA LEU A 146 14.94 -5.19 -21.86
C LEU A 146 15.22 -5.16 -20.35
N ALA A 147 16.34 -4.56 -19.95
CA ALA A 147 16.90 -4.72 -18.62
C ALA A 147 17.11 -3.40 -17.88
N SER A 148 16.89 -3.44 -16.56
CA SER A 148 17.38 -2.44 -15.60
C SER A 148 18.01 -3.13 -14.39
N SER A 149 18.74 -2.38 -13.57
CA SER A 149 19.39 -2.89 -12.34
C SER A 149 19.38 -1.83 -11.25
N ARG A 150 18.27 -1.12 -11.10
CA ARG A 150 18.10 -0.13 -10.02
C ARG A 150 16.85 -0.42 -9.21
N GLY A 151 16.90 -0.03 -7.95
CA GLY A 151 15.77 -0.18 -7.04
C GLY A 151 15.86 0.83 -5.91
N GLN A 152 14.89 0.80 -5.02
CA GLN A 152 14.85 1.63 -3.84
C GLN A 152 16.17 1.55 -3.06
N THR A 153 16.82 2.71 -2.84
CA THR A 153 18.14 2.81 -2.19
C THR A 153 19.32 2.14 -2.92
N GLN A 154 19.04 1.57 -4.10
CA GLN A 154 20.04 0.92 -4.94
C GLN A 154 20.15 1.63 -6.27
N GLY A 155 20.82 2.79 -6.24
CA GLY A 155 20.99 3.67 -7.39
C GLY A 155 19.79 4.55 -7.70
N ALA A 156 18.81 4.64 -6.78
CA ALA A 156 17.68 5.54 -6.88
C ALA A 156 17.23 6.04 -5.51
N VAL A 157 16.64 7.22 -5.45
CA VAL A 157 15.95 7.77 -4.29
C VAL A 157 14.47 7.40 -4.38
N GLY A 158 13.96 6.66 -3.39
CA GLY A 158 12.64 6.05 -3.46
C GLY A 158 12.61 4.85 -4.42
N ASN A 159 11.42 4.49 -4.87
CA ASN A 159 11.25 3.40 -5.83
C ASN A 159 11.87 3.76 -7.18
N PHE A 160 12.22 2.75 -7.96
CA PHE A 160 12.66 2.93 -9.33
C PHE A 160 11.86 2.02 -10.25
N THR A 161 11.31 2.59 -11.32
CA THR A 161 10.56 1.87 -12.34
C THR A 161 11.30 1.94 -13.69
N MET A 162 11.50 0.80 -14.32
CA MET A 162 12.25 0.74 -15.57
C MET A 162 11.52 1.47 -16.70
N PHE A 163 10.21 1.26 -16.87
CA PHE A 163 9.41 1.90 -17.90
C PHE A 163 8.18 2.62 -17.33
N ASP A 164 7.83 3.73 -17.95
CA ASP A 164 6.56 4.42 -17.79
C ASP A 164 5.93 4.62 -19.19
N PHE A 165 4.92 3.77 -19.52
CA PHE A 165 4.26 3.79 -20.81
C PHE A 165 2.98 4.63 -20.77
N TRP A 166 2.83 5.51 -21.75
CA TRP A 166 1.64 6.35 -21.95
C TRP A 166 1.02 6.10 -23.32
N GLY A 167 -0.29 5.86 -23.34
CA GLY A 167 -1.08 5.64 -24.55
C GLY A 167 -1.71 4.25 -24.60
N ASP A 168 -2.81 4.17 -25.35
CA ASP A 168 -3.57 2.94 -25.57
C ASP A 168 -2.88 2.01 -26.56
N GLY A 169 -3.27 0.74 -26.58
CA GLY A 169 -2.88 -0.22 -27.60
C GLY A 169 -1.43 -0.71 -27.54
N LEU A 170 -0.75 -0.61 -26.38
CA LEU A 170 0.57 -1.21 -26.22
C LEU A 170 0.48 -2.72 -26.37
N SER A 171 1.29 -3.28 -27.28
CA SER A 171 1.47 -4.72 -27.47
C SER A 171 2.92 -5.11 -27.28
N VAL A 172 3.17 -6.08 -26.39
CA VAL A 172 4.51 -6.60 -26.10
C VAL A 172 4.52 -8.10 -26.37
N LYS A 173 5.49 -8.57 -27.17
CA LYS A 173 5.53 -9.96 -27.59
C LYS A 173 6.94 -10.54 -27.63
N ASN A 174 7.10 -11.80 -27.17
CA ASN A 174 8.31 -12.61 -27.28
C ASN A 174 9.57 -11.95 -26.72
N LEU A 175 9.52 -11.39 -25.53
CA LEU A 175 10.68 -10.77 -24.89
C LEU A 175 10.61 -10.83 -23.36
N THR A 176 11.68 -10.47 -22.70
CA THR A 176 11.79 -10.31 -21.25
C THR A 176 11.85 -8.82 -20.90
N MET A 177 11.01 -8.38 -19.99
CA MET A 177 11.15 -7.12 -19.27
C MET A 177 11.63 -7.43 -17.84
N GLY A 178 12.82 -6.99 -17.46
CA GLY A 178 13.39 -7.38 -16.19
C GLY A 178 14.12 -6.27 -15.44
N ASN A 179 13.83 -6.13 -14.15
CA ASN A 179 14.65 -5.34 -13.26
C ASN A 179 15.54 -6.28 -12.41
N TYR A 180 16.80 -6.31 -12.74
CA TYR A 180 17.80 -7.22 -12.18
C TYR A 180 18.54 -6.64 -10.95
N CYS A 181 17.91 -5.73 -10.22
CA CYS A 181 18.46 -5.23 -8.96
C CYS A 181 18.66 -6.36 -7.93
N ASN A 182 17.67 -7.27 -7.83
CA ASN A 182 17.62 -8.36 -6.83
C ASN A 182 17.76 -9.76 -7.43
N VAL A 183 17.92 -9.88 -8.73
CA VAL A 183 17.99 -11.14 -9.48
C VAL A 183 19.19 -11.11 -10.41
N ASP A 184 19.89 -12.23 -10.52
CA ASP A 184 20.98 -12.37 -11.51
C ASP A 184 20.37 -12.38 -12.92
N LEU A 185 20.97 -11.63 -13.84
CA LEU A 185 20.69 -11.75 -15.26
C LEU A 185 21.61 -12.82 -15.84
N GLU A 186 21.04 -13.91 -16.30
CA GLU A 186 21.72 -14.92 -17.07
C GLU A 186 21.28 -14.81 -18.54
N PHE A 187 22.24 -14.76 -19.47
CA PHE A 187 21.96 -14.66 -20.89
C PHE A 187 22.65 -15.81 -21.66
N PRO A 188 21.91 -16.88 -21.99
CA PRO A 188 22.54 -18.11 -22.51
C PRO A 188 23.25 -17.94 -23.87
N LEU A 189 22.73 -17.07 -24.74
CA LEU A 189 23.29 -16.88 -26.09
C LEU A 189 24.69 -16.22 -26.07
N LYS A 190 24.96 -15.40 -25.07
CA LYS A 190 26.23 -14.69 -24.88
C LYS A 190 26.44 -14.38 -23.41
N LYS A 191 27.17 -15.25 -22.70
CA LYS A 191 27.33 -15.20 -21.23
C LYS A 191 27.90 -13.86 -20.72
N GLU A 192 28.67 -13.17 -21.53
CA GLU A 192 29.30 -11.89 -21.21
C GLU A 192 28.25 -10.77 -21.06
N LEU A 193 27.05 -10.93 -21.60
CA LEU A 193 25.94 -10.02 -21.42
C LEU A 193 25.17 -10.28 -20.13
N GLY A 194 25.43 -11.36 -19.43
CA GLY A 194 24.90 -11.64 -18.11
C GLY A 194 25.46 -10.68 -17.05
N ARG A 195 24.73 -10.50 -15.96
CA ARG A 195 25.12 -9.61 -14.88
C ARG A 195 24.64 -10.13 -13.54
N LYS A 196 25.50 -10.06 -12.53
CA LYS A 196 25.09 -10.33 -11.14
C LYS A 196 24.19 -9.23 -10.62
N LYS A 197 23.23 -9.62 -9.77
CA LYS A 197 22.34 -8.69 -9.08
C LYS A 197 23.13 -7.63 -8.30
N ARG A 198 22.57 -6.44 -8.22
CA ARG A 198 23.21 -5.31 -7.54
C ARG A 198 23.37 -5.57 -6.04
N MET A 199 22.41 -6.27 -5.42
CA MET A 199 22.45 -6.57 -4.00
C MET A 199 21.69 -7.86 -3.66
N SER A 200 21.98 -8.42 -2.48
CA SER A 200 21.30 -9.63 -1.99
C SER A 200 20.00 -9.35 -1.23
N ALA A 201 19.87 -8.21 -0.56
CA ALA A 201 18.62 -7.84 0.09
C ALA A 201 17.54 -7.54 -0.94
N ILE A 202 16.30 -7.94 -0.64
CA ILE A 202 15.15 -7.65 -1.49
C ILE A 202 14.79 -6.17 -1.32
N THR A 203 14.77 -5.44 -2.42
CA THR A 203 14.38 -4.03 -2.49
C THR A 203 13.41 -3.81 -3.65
N GLN A 204 12.58 -2.77 -3.54
CA GLN A 204 11.59 -2.46 -4.58
C GLN A 204 12.30 -2.09 -5.89
N ALA A 205 12.01 -2.83 -6.94
CA ALA A 205 12.64 -2.72 -8.24
C ALA A 205 11.58 -3.00 -9.32
N HIS A 206 10.86 -1.95 -9.72
CA HIS A 206 9.70 -2.05 -10.59
C HIS A 206 10.10 -2.28 -12.05
N VAL A 207 9.24 -2.96 -12.82
CA VAL A 207 9.45 -3.20 -14.24
C VAL A 207 8.76 -2.14 -15.08
N ALA A 208 7.44 -2.00 -15.00
CA ALA A 208 6.72 -1.05 -15.85
C ALA A 208 5.40 -0.57 -15.25
N TYR A 209 5.14 0.73 -15.35
CA TYR A 209 3.80 1.28 -15.31
C TYR A 209 3.25 1.47 -16.72
N CYS A 210 1.92 1.45 -16.86
CA CYS A 210 1.22 1.68 -18.11
C CYS A 210 -0.07 2.47 -17.86
N HIS A 211 -0.21 3.62 -18.51
CA HIS A 211 -1.36 4.52 -18.33
C HIS A 211 -2.32 4.47 -19.53
N GLY A 212 -2.50 3.27 -20.10
CA GLY A 212 -3.30 3.06 -21.28
C GLY A 212 -4.39 2.01 -21.12
N ASP A 213 -5.19 1.86 -22.17
CA ASP A 213 -6.22 0.85 -22.37
C ASP A 213 -5.86 -0.10 -23.51
N LYS A 214 -6.46 -1.29 -23.61
CA LYS A 214 -6.23 -2.29 -24.68
C LYS A 214 -4.78 -2.79 -24.74
N ILE A 215 -4.26 -3.20 -23.62
CA ILE A 215 -2.85 -3.63 -23.49
C ILE A 215 -2.75 -5.15 -23.63
N VAL A 216 -1.76 -5.62 -24.41
CA VAL A 216 -1.49 -7.06 -24.59
C VAL A 216 -0.04 -7.37 -24.33
N ALA A 217 0.20 -8.34 -23.44
CA ALA A 217 1.50 -9.00 -23.29
C ALA A 217 1.35 -10.47 -23.70
N GLU A 218 2.05 -10.90 -24.75
CA GLU A 218 2.02 -12.28 -25.24
C GLU A 218 3.42 -12.91 -25.21
N ASN A 219 3.57 -14.03 -24.51
CA ASN A 219 4.85 -14.73 -24.37
C ASN A 219 5.96 -13.79 -23.83
N VAL A 220 5.63 -13.04 -22.78
CA VAL A 220 6.55 -12.08 -22.13
C VAL A 220 6.96 -12.63 -20.77
N ARG A 221 8.23 -12.48 -20.44
CA ARG A 221 8.74 -12.74 -19.10
C ARG A 221 8.87 -11.43 -18.34
N PHE A 222 8.27 -11.34 -17.15
CA PHE A 222 8.43 -10.23 -16.22
C PHE A 222 9.27 -10.70 -15.03
N ILE A 223 10.40 -10.04 -14.80
CA ILE A 223 11.40 -10.47 -13.81
C ILE A 223 11.69 -9.35 -12.83
N SER A 224 11.41 -9.58 -11.58
CA SER A 224 11.84 -8.82 -10.40
C SER A 224 11.48 -9.59 -9.14
N ARG A 225 12.08 -9.23 -7.99
CA ARG A 225 11.79 -9.93 -6.72
C ARG A 225 10.85 -9.17 -5.80
N LEU A 226 10.65 -7.86 -5.97
CA LEU A 226 9.73 -7.10 -5.12
C LEU A 226 9.07 -5.97 -5.92
N ASN A 227 7.75 -5.86 -5.79
CA ASN A 227 6.95 -4.85 -6.45
C ASN A 227 7.21 -4.79 -7.97
N MET A 228 7.09 -5.93 -8.63
CA MET A 228 7.44 -6.07 -10.05
C MET A 228 6.63 -5.10 -10.94
N ASN A 229 5.34 -4.92 -10.68
CA ASN A 229 4.44 -4.02 -11.39
C ASN A 229 4.47 -4.24 -12.93
N PRO A 230 4.06 -5.42 -13.43
CA PRO A 230 4.08 -5.71 -14.86
C PRO A 230 2.98 -4.92 -15.57
N LEU A 231 3.33 -3.79 -16.17
CA LEU A 231 2.39 -2.88 -16.85
C LEU A 231 1.24 -2.41 -15.92
N ASN A 232 1.57 -2.13 -14.65
CA ASN A 232 0.59 -1.71 -13.65
C ASN A 232 -0.03 -0.35 -14.02
N GLY A 233 -1.33 -0.19 -13.73
CA GLY A 233 -2.11 0.99 -14.09
C GLY A 233 -2.90 0.86 -15.40
N ALA A 234 -2.62 -0.17 -16.23
CA ALA A 234 -3.40 -0.45 -17.43
C ALA A 234 -4.87 -0.69 -17.08
N LYS A 235 -5.78 -0.09 -17.88
CA LYS A 235 -7.22 -0.21 -17.66
C LYS A 235 -7.74 -1.60 -18.02
N ARG A 236 -7.49 -2.05 -19.26
CA ARG A 236 -7.73 -3.43 -19.72
C ARG A 236 -6.43 -4.01 -20.22
N ILE A 237 -6.02 -5.13 -19.64
CA ILE A 237 -4.79 -5.80 -20.00
C ILE A 237 -4.96 -7.31 -20.05
N LEU A 238 -4.42 -7.92 -21.10
CA LEU A 238 -4.29 -9.36 -21.29
C LEU A 238 -2.83 -9.77 -21.14
N PHE A 239 -2.57 -10.66 -20.19
CA PHE A 239 -1.33 -11.44 -20.12
C PHE A 239 -1.60 -12.84 -20.69
N TYR A 240 -1.02 -13.14 -21.84
CA TYR A 240 -1.22 -14.41 -22.54
C TYR A 240 0.10 -15.18 -22.64
N LYS A 241 0.15 -16.38 -22.09
CA LYS A 241 1.37 -17.22 -22.04
C LYS A 241 2.58 -16.49 -21.41
N CYS A 242 2.34 -15.61 -20.46
CA CYS A 242 3.40 -14.89 -19.78
C CYS A 242 4.01 -15.69 -18.63
N TYR A 243 5.28 -15.39 -18.34
CA TYR A 243 5.99 -15.90 -17.19
C TYR A 243 6.30 -14.76 -16.21
N MET A 244 6.03 -14.96 -14.92
CA MET A 244 6.20 -13.92 -13.89
C MET A 244 6.91 -14.49 -12.67
N GLU A 245 7.90 -13.75 -12.16
CA GLU A 245 8.51 -14.00 -10.87
C GLU A 245 8.10 -12.87 -9.91
N SER A 246 7.40 -13.22 -8.84
CA SER A 246 6.84 -12.21 -7.95
C SER A 246 7.12 -12.49 -6.48
N THR A 247 7.11 -11.42 -5.69
CA THR A 247 7.03 -11.46 -4.23
C THR A 247 5.75 -10.74 -3.79
N ASP A 248 5.86 -9.83 -2.82
CA ASP A 248 4.76 -8.99 -2.37
C ASP A 248 4.50 -7.83 -3.36
N ASP A 249 3.23 -7.40 -3.48
CA ASP A 249 2.79 -6.22 -4.24
C ASP A 249 3.24 -6.21 -5.71
N ALA A 250 3.35 -7.37 -6.32
CA ALA A 250 4.08 -7.52 -7.57
C ALA A 250 3.20 -7.47 -8.83
N LEU A 251 1.92 -7.83 -8.74
CA LEU A 251 1.07 -8.07 -9.90
C LEU A 251 0.05 -6.96 -10.17
N THR A 252 -0.38 -6.86 -11.43
CA THR A 252 -1.36 -5.87 -11.91
C THR A 252 -2.78 -6.28 -11.58
N GLY A 253 -3.48 -5.47 -10.79
CA GLY A 253 -4.77 -5.80 -10.19
C GLY A 253 -5.98 -5.83 -11.14
N THR A 254 -5.85 -5.34 -12.37
CA THR A 254 -6.88 -5.38 -13.42
C THR A 254 -6.62 -6.45 -14.49
N GLY A 255 -5.56 -7.26 -14.33
CA GLY A 255 -5.09 -8.20 -15.35
C GLY A 255 -6.01 -9.40 -15.56
N VAL A 256 -6.17 -9.80 -16.84
CA VAL A 256 -6.63 -11.11 -17.27
C VAL A 256 -5.39 -11.96 -17.62
N TYR A 257 -5.14 -13.00 -16.82
CA TYR A 257 -3.95 -13.86 -16.92
C TYR A 257 -4.38 -15.21 -17.54
N LEU A 258 -4.08 -15.42 -18.81
CA LEU A 258 -4.45 -16.63 -19.53
C LEU A 258 -3.21 -17.48 -19.89
N ASN A 259 -3.21 -18.75 -19.51
CA ASN A 259 -2.11 -19.70 -19.75
C ASN A 259 -0.76 -19.20 -19.22
N CYS A 260 -0.76 -18.50 -18.09
CA CYS A 260 0.43 -17.90 -17.50
C CYS A 260 1.10 -18.85 -16.51
N THR A 261 2.41 -18.67 -16.32
CA THR A 261 3.21 -19.33 -15.28
C THR A 261 3.69 -18.28 -14.29
N LEU A 262 3.30 -18.41 -13.02
CA LEU A 262 3.64 -17.46 -11.97
C LEU A 262 4.44 -18.19 -10.87
N LYS A 263 5.61 -17.66 -10.52
CA LYS A 263 6.42 -18.11 -9.38
C LYS A 263 6.29 -17.14 -8.23
N PHE A 264 5.69 -17.58 -7.14
CA PHE A 264 5.49 -16.79 -5.93
C PHE A 264 6.65 -17.00 -4.97
N TYR A 265 7.52 -16.01 -4.88
CA TYR A 265 8.63 -15.94 -3.92
C TYR A 265 8.25 -15.25 -2.61
N GLY A 266 7.03 -14.73 -2.50
CA GLY A 266 6.43 -14.13 -1.33
C GLY A 266 4.94 -14.47 -1.25
N GLN A 267 4.36 -14.25 -0.07
CA GLN A 267 3.02 -14.73 0.27
C GLN A 267 1.87 -13.96 -0.38
N LYS A 268 2.08 -12.71 -0.84
CA LYS A 268 1.00 -11.77 -1.18
C LYS A 268 1.32 -11.03 -2.49
N PRO A 269 1.18 -11.69 -3.66
CA PRO A 269 1.60 -11.13 -4.94
C PRO A 269 0.82 -9.87 -5.39
N PHE A 270 -0.35 -9.58 -4.82
CA PHE A 270 -1.08 -8.35 -5.07
C PHE A 270 -1.10 -7.45 -3.84
N TRP A 271 -0.93 -6.14 -4.05
CA TRP A 271 -1.33 -5.13 -3.06
C TRP A 271 -2.85 -5.16 -2.90
N ARG A 272 -3.54 -4.93 -4.00
CA ARG A 272 -5.00 -5.00 -4.14
C ARG A 272 -5.35 -5.24 -5.60
N THR A 273 -6.59 -5.67 -5.85
CA THR A 273 -7.17 -5.71 -7.18
C THR A 273 -8.24 -4.62 -7.31
N ASP A 274 -8.67 -4.34 -8.53
CA ASP A 274 -9.85 -3.53 -8.77
C ASP A 274 -11.14 -4.29 -8.35
N MET A 275 -12.29 -3.61 -8.21
CA MET A 275 -13.54 -4.26 -7.81
C MET A 275 -14.04 -5.33 -8.80
N GLY A 276 -13.63 -5.23 -10.08
CA GLY A 276 -13.84 -6.30 -11.06
C GLY A 276 -12.91 -7.51 -10.88
N GLY A 277 -11.90 -7.38 -10.02
CA GLY A 277 -10.92 -8.40 -9.71
C GLY A 277 -9.87 -8.62 -10.80
N ALA A 278 -8.76 -9.24 -10.42
CA ALA A 278 -7.88 -9.90 -11.38
C ALA A 278 -8.43 -11.29 -11.70
N VAL A 279 -8.23 -11.76 -12.93
CA VAL A 279 -8.78 -13.02 -13.43
C VAL A 279 -7.67 -13.93 -13.90
N PHE A 280 -7.57 -15.12 -13.31
CA PHE A 280 -6.65 -16.17 -13.74
C PHE A 280 -7.39 -17.29 -14.45
N LEU A 281 -6.96 -17.61 -15.65
CA LEU A 281 -7.52 -18.64 -16.51
C LEU A 281 -6.42 -19.64 -16.91
N ASN A 282 -6.61 -20.92 -16.61
CA ASN A 282 -5.70 -22.00 -17.00
C ASN A 282 -4.21 -21.71 -16.71
N SER A 283 -3.93 -21.17 -15.54
CA SER A 283 -2.58 -20.72 -15.16
C SER A 283 -1.97 -21.59 -14.06
N ASP A 284 -0.64 -21.60 -13.99
CA ASP A 284 0.14 -22.38 -13.03
C ASP A 284 0.80 -21.48 -11.99
N PHE A 285 0.59 -21.77 -10.72
CA PHE A 285 1.17 -21.08 -9.57
C PHE A 285 2.20 -21.97 -8.89
N TYR A 286 3.47 -21.57 -8.92
CA TYR A 286 4.55 -22.26 -8.22
C TYR A 286 4.86 -21.51 -6.92
N VAL A 287 4.56 -22.12 -5.76
CA VAL A 287 4.91 -21.57 -4.46
C VAL A 287 6.38 -21.85 -4.17
N CYS A 288 7.21 -20.80 -4.15
CA CYS A 288 8.66 -20.91 -4.09
C CYS A 288 9.25 -20.43 -2.75
N HIS A 289 8.43 -20.03 -1.79
CA HIS A 289 8.84 -19.68 -0.42
C HIS A 289 8.60 -20.85 0.55
N ASP A 290 9.13 -20.73 1.78
CA ASP A 290 9.04 -21.75 2.82
C ASP A 290 7.96 -21.51 3.87
N GLU A 291 7.12 -20.49 3.69
CA GLU A 291 5.98 -20.22 4.56
C GLU A 291 4.88 -21.27 4.36
N ASP A 292 4.06 -21.49 5.39
CA ASP A 292 2.95 -22.46 5.38
C ASP A 292 1.65 -21.90 4.76
N ARG A 293 1.64 -20.61 4.40
CA ARG A 293 0.49 -19.91 3.84
C ARG A 293 0.86 -19.12 2.60
N GLN A 294 -0.02 -19.17 1.61
CA GLN A 294 -0.01 -18.35 0.40
C GLN A 294 -1.31 -17.58 0.31
N TYR A 295 -1.26 -16.28 0.22
CA TYR A 295 -2.39 -15.43 -0.09
C TYR A 295 -2.24 -14.81 -1.47
N PHE A 296 -3.33 -14.34 -2.08
CA PHE A 296 -3.23 -13.53 -3.30
C PHE A 296 -3.01 -12.04 -2.97
N CYS A 297 -3.77 -11.48 -2.05
CA CYS A 297 -3.76 -10.04 -1.76
C CYS A 297 -3.34 -9.71 -0.33
N LYS A 298 -2.71 -8.55 -0.16
CA LYS A 298 -2.57 -7.89 1.15
C LYS A 298 -3.89 -7.27 1.59
N GLY A 299 -4.48 -6.42 0.74
CA GLY A 299 -5.76 -5.80 0.99
C GLY A 299 -6.94 -6.68 0.61
N VAL A 300 -8.11 -6.36 1.15
CA VAL A 300 -9.35 -7.07 0.83
C VAL A 300 -9.79 -6.71 -0.59
N SER A 301 -9.69 -7.66 -1.50
CA SER A 301 -9.93 -7.43 -2.93
C SER A 301 -10.46 -8.67 -3.64
N PRO A 302 -11.41 -8.55 -4.58
CA PRO A 302 -11.95 -9.68 -5.33
C PRO A 302 -10.95 -10.25 -6.33
N LEU A 303 -11.09 -11.54 -6.60
CA LEU A 303 -10.30 -12.31 -7.57
C LEU A 303 -11.18 -13.42 -8.17
N SER A 304 -10.84 -13.86 -9.39
CA SER A 304 -11.42 -15.04 -10.03
C SER A 304 -10.31 -15.97 -10.50
N VAL A 305 -10.43 -17.26 -10.15
CA VAL A 305 -9.42 -18.28 -10.46
C VAL A 305 -10.11 -19.50 -11.10
N VAL A 306 -9.84 -19.77 -12.37
CA VAL A 306 -10.53 -20.81 -13.17
C VAL A 306 -9.52 -21.74 -13.83
N ASP A 307 -9.68 -23.05 -13.63
CA ASP A 307 -8.83 -24.11 -14.18
C ASP A 307 -7.32 -23.94 -13.85
N CYS A 308 -7.02 -23.40 -12.66
CA CYS A 308 -5.64 -23.10 -12.27
C CYS A 308 -5.05 -24.15 -11.33
N ARG A 309 -3.71 -24.24 -11.33
CA ARG A 309 -2.99 -25.29 -10.63
C ARG A 309 -1.92 -24.71 -9.70
N PHE A 310 -2.00 -25.06 -8.42
CA PHE A 310 -0.92 -24.78 -7.46
C PHE A 310 0.07 -25.94 -7.46
N HIS A 311 1.34 -25.62 -7.58
CA HIS A 311 2.48 -26.50 -7.44
C HIS A 311 3.24 -26.14 -6.17
N VAL A 312 3.15 -27.00 -5.17
CA VAL A 312 3.75 -26.77 -3.84
C VAL A 312 4.69 -27.91 -3.47
N ARG A 313 5.81 -27.57 -2.81
CA ARG A 313 6.81 -28.54 -2.35
C ARG A 313 6.43 -29.20 -1.02
N LYS A 314 5.65 -28.50 -0.20
CA LYS A 314 5.12 -28.93 1.09
C LYS A 314 3.66 -28.48 1.22
N PRO A 315 2.87 -29.04 2.14
CA PRO A 315 1.52 -28.55 2.39
C PRO A 315 1.52 -27.04 2.67
N VAL A 316 0.71 -26.31 1.90
CA VAL A 316 0.53 -24.87 2.01
C VAL A 316 -0.96 -24.58 2.04
N TYR A 317 -1.39 -23.73 2.95
CA TYR A 317 -2.74 -23.17 2.91
C TYR A 317 -2.78 -22.03 1.87
N ALA A 318 -3.70 -22.11 0.91
CA ALA A 318 -3.95 -21.00 -0.01
C ALA A 318 -5.23 -20.24 0.35
N GLY A 319 -5.13 -18.92 0.53
CA GLY A 319 -6.24 -18.03 0.87
C GLY A 319 -6.30 -16.80 -0.03
N TRP A 320 -7.43 -16.09 -0.02
CA TRP A 320 -7.63 -14.91 -0.85
C TRP A 320 -6.85 -13.69 -0.34
N THR A 321 -6.96 -13.43 0.95
CA THR A 321 -6.26 -12.34 1.63
C THR A 321 -5.93 -12.73 3.05
N HIS A 322 -4.95 -12.05 3.64
CA HIS A 322 -4.48 -12.32 5.00
C HIS A 322 -5.58 -12.09 6.06
N GLU A 323 -6.33 -11.01 5.92
CA GLU A 323 -7.42 -10.62 6.82
C GLU A 323 -8.67 -10.36 5.99
N PRO A 324 -9.44 -11.42 5.62
CA PRO A 324 -10.62 -11.26 4.80
C PRO A 324 -11.77 -10.60 5.55
N SER A 325 -12.41 -9.62 4.92
CA SER A 325 -13.67 -9.04 5.39
C SER A 325 -14.87 -9.89 4.98
N ASP A 326 -15.96 -9.80 5.73
CA ASP A 326 -17.16 -10.61 5.48
C ASP A 326 -17.89 -10.21 4.17
N TRP A 327 -17.63 -9.01 3.66
CA TRP A 327 -18.19 -8.57 2.37
C TRP A 327 -17.48 -9.17 1.15
N LEU A 328 -16.24 -9.67 1.29
CA LEU A 328 -15.46 -10.18 0.18
C LEU A 328 -16.09 -11.42 -0.44
N ARG A 329 -16.18 -11.43 -1.77
CA ARG A 329 -16.51 -12.61 -2.59
C ARG A 329 -15.44 -12.78 -3.68
N CYS A 330 -14.83 -13.96 -3.71
CA CYS A 330 -13.90 -14.39 -4.74
C CYS A 330 -14.43 -15.66 -5.40
N TYR A 331 -14.13 -15.86 -6.66
CA TYR A 331 -14.74 -16.88 -7.48
C TYR A 331 -13.72 -17.91 -7.92
N GLN A 332 -14.06 -19.21 -7.80
CA GLN A 332 -13.18 -20.26 -8.28
C GLN A 332 -13.94 -21.38 -9.02
N TYR A 333 -13.23 -22.02 -9.96
CA TYR A 333 -13.65 -23.26 -10.63
C TYR A 333 -12.43 -24.08 -11.05
N GLY A 334 -12.50 -25.40 -10.90
CA GLY A 334 -11.46 -26.33 -11.40
C GLY A 334 -10.07 -26.10 -10.83
N VAL A 335 -9.95 -25.55 -9.61
CA VAL A 335 -8.66 -25.29 -8.96
C VAL A 335 -8.10 -26.58 -8.37
N THR A 336 -6.81 -26.81 -8.59
CA THR A 336 -6.10 -27.97 -8.02
C THR A 336 -4.83 -27.56 -7.29
N MET A 337 -4.42 -28.37 -6.30
CA MET A 337 -3.11 -28.27 -5.65
C MET A 337 -2.41 -29.62 -5.76
N ASN A 338 -1.26 -29.63 -6.47
CA ASN A 338 -0.54 -30.87 -6.82
C ASN A 338 -1.46 -31.95 -7.43
N GLY A 339 -2.37 -31.54 -8.32
CA GLY A 339 -3.30 -32.41 -9.02
C GLY A 339 -4.54 -32.86 -8.23
N GLN A 340 -4.70 -32.44 -6.97
CA GLN A 340 -5.89 -32.70 -6.17
C GLN A 340 -6.81 -31.48 -6.16
N PRO A 341 -8.15 -31.66 -6.19
CA PRO A 341 -9.09 -30.56 -6.06
C PRO A 341 -8.81 -29.73 -4.80
N TYR A 342 -8.88 -28.41 -4.93
CA TYR A 342 -8.56 -27.50 -3.85
C TYR A 342 -9.54 -26.32 -3.76
N VAL A 343 -9.90 -25.93 -2.53
CA VAL A 343 -10.73 -24.75 -2.25
C VAL A 343 -9.86 -23.66 -1.61
N ILE A 344 -9.72 -22.53 -2.31
CA ILE A 344 -8.98 -21.38 -1.81
C ILE A 344 -9.81 -20.73 -0.68
N GLY A 345 -9.18 -20.39 0.44
CA GLY A 345 -9.87 -19.75 1.57
C GLY A 345 -10.82 -20.68 2.33
N ALA A 346 -10.50 -21.96 2.43
CA ALA A 346 -11.38 -22.98 3.05
C ALA A 346 -11.74 -22.71 4.52
N ASP A 347 -10.96 -21.91 5.24
CA ASP A 347 -11.25 -21.49 6.63
C ASP A 347 -12.27 -20.33 6.70
N LYS A 348 -12.57 -19.68 5.58
CA LYS A 348 -13.56 -18.61 5.42
C LYS A 348 -14.47 -18.90 4.21
N PRO A 349 -15.28 -19.97 4.27
CA PRO A 349 -15.98 -20.50 3.10
C PRO A 349 -16.94 -19.50 2.44
N TYR A 350 -17.48 -18.54 3.21
CA TYR A 350 -18.35 -17.49 2.66
C TYR A 350 -17.61 -16.48 1.77
N ASN A 351 -16.28 -16.38 1.84
CA ASN A 351 -15.51 -15.57 0.90
C ASN A 351 -15.30 -16.25 -0.45
N THR A 352 -15.57 -17.55 -0.56
CA THR A 352 -15.32 -18.34 -1.77
C THR A 352 -16.63 -18.77 -2.42
N VAL A 353 -16.84 -18.35 -3.66
CA VAL A 353 -17.94 -18.82 -4.51
C VAL A 353 -17.37 -19.89 -5.46
N CYS A 354 -17.76 -21.14 -5.24
CA CYS A 354 -17.46 -22.24 -6.15
C CYS A 354 -18.48 -22.22 -7.30
N MET A 355 -18.02 -21.93 -8.52
CA MET A 355 -18.88 -21.70 -9.68
C MET A 355 -19.45 -22.97 -10.33
N GLU A 356 -19.27 -24.13 -9.73
CA GLU A 356 -19.68 -25.44 -10.30
C GLU A 356 -21.21 -25.54 -10.54
N GLN A 357 -21.99 -24.84 -9.73
CA GLN A 357 -23.45 -24.80 -9.82
C GLN A 357 -24.00 -23.44 -10.22
N GLU A 358 -23.13 -22.48 -10.54
CA GLU A 358 -23.49 -21.09 -10.78
C GLU A 358 -23.35 -20.71 -12.25
N ASN A 359 -24.31 -19.96 -12.78
CA ASN A 359 -24.25 -19.48 -14.17
C ASN A 359 -23.11 -18.52 -14.43
N VAL A 360 -22.55 -17.91 -13.37
CA VAL A 360 -21.43 -16.94 -13.47
C VAL A 360 -20.17 -17.54 -14.11
N LEU A 361 -19.99 -18.87 -14.09
CA LEU A 361 -18.87 -19.55 -14.75
C LEU A 361 -18.77 -19.21 -16.24
N HIS A 362 -19.89 -19.04 -16.93
CA HIS A 362 -19.91 -18.77 -18.37
C HIS A 362 -19.28 -17.40 -18.72
N ALA A 363 -19.20 -16.50 -17.76
CA ALA A 363 -18.47 -15.23 -17.94
C ALA A 363 -16.96 -15.44 -18.16
N TYR A 364 -16.43 -16.60 -17.72
CA TYR A 364 -15.00 -16.93 -17.74
C TYR A 364 -14.66 -18.09 -18.68
N ARG A 365 -15.55 -19.09 -18.77
CA ARG A 365 -15.25 -20.37 -19.39
C ARG A 365 -16.50 -20.97 -20.02
N LEU A 366 -16.36 -21.40 -21.27
CA LEU A 366 -17.38 -22.10 -22.05
C LEU A 366 -16.82 -23.42 -22.56
N THR A 367 -17.70 -24.30 -23.02
CA THR A 367 -17.33 -25.56 -23.67
C THR A 367 -18.05 -25.66 -25.00
N ASP A 368 -17.30 -25.89 -26.08
CA ASP A 368 -17.88 -26.08 -27.40
C ASP A 368 -18.54 -27.46 -27.56
N GLU A 369 -19.11 -27.75 -28.71
CA GLU A 369 -19.78 -29.00 -29.05
C GLU A 369 -18.87 -30.24 -28.99
N ASN A 370 -17.57 -30.06 -29.14
CA ASN A 370 -16.54 -31.10 -29.11
C ASN A 370 -15.95 -31.31 -27.70
N GLY A 371 -16.45 -30.59 -26.70
CA GLY A 371 -15.92 -30.63 -25.34
C GLY A 371 -14.64 -29.77 -25.14
N LYS A 372 -14.24 -28.98 -26.13
CA LYS A 372 -13.08 -28.07 -26.02
C LYS A 372 -13.46 -26.85 -25.19
N VAL A 373 -12.57 -26.54 -24.25
CA VAL A 373 -12.71 -25.34 -23.42
C VAL A 373 -12.36 -24.10 -24.20
N ILE A 374 -13.20 -23.08 -24.12
CA ILE A 374 -12.99 -21.72 -24.63
C ILE A 374 -13.03 -20.78 -23.44
N TYR A 375 -11.90 -20.13 -23.14
CA TYR A 375 -11.85 -19.08 -22.12
C TYR A 375 -12.46 -17.80 -22.70
N ASN A 376 -13.47 -17.25 -22.02
CA ASN A 376 -14.31 -16.16 -22.51
C ASN A 376 -13.62 -14.78 -22.31
N THR A 377 -12.42 -14.67 -22.86
CA THR A 377 -11.63 -13.41 -22.79
C THR A 377 -12.32 -12.26 -23.49
N TYR A 378 -13.18 -12.55 -24.51
CA TYR A 378 -13.99 -11.53 -25.13
C TYR A 378 -14.94 -10.88 -24.12
N ASN A 379 -15.71 -11.66 -23.34
CA ASN A 379 -16.59 -11.11 -22.30
C ASN A 379 -15.82 -10.25 -21.29
N LEU A 380 -14.63 -10.69 -20.89
CA LEU A 380 -13.82 -10.00 -19.89
C LEU A 380 -13.21 -8.69 -20.42
N LEU A 381 -12.81 -8.65 -21.70
CA LEU A 381 -12.00 -7.55 -22.23
C LEU A 381 -12.76 -6.61 -23.17
N ARG A 382 -13.92 -7.01 -23.68
CA ARG A 382 -14.66 -6.24 -24.66
C ARG A 382 -15.00 -4.81 -24.25
N GLY A 383 -15.12 -4.52 -22.98
CA GLY A 383 -15.54 -3.21 -22.49
C GLY A 383 -16.87 -2.74 -23.10
N ASN A 384 -16.87 -1.52 -23.63
CA ASN A 384 -17.98 -0.95 -24.40
C ASN A 384 -17.65 -0.75 -25.89
N ASP A 385 -16.49 -1.24 -26.35
CA ASP A 385 -15.93 -1.02 -27.68
C ASP A 385 -15.55 -2.30 -28.43
N ASP A 386 -16.04 -3.44 -27.96
CA ASP A 386 -15.89 -4.76 -28.57
C ASP A 386 -14.44 -5.23 -28.76
N TRP A 387 -13.51 -4.81 -27.92
CA TRP A 387 -12.12 -5.24 -28.01
C TRP A 387 -11.94 -6.74 -27.77
N ASP A 388 -11.38 -7.44 -28.75
CA ASP A 388 -11.18 -8.90 -28.75
C ASP A 388 -9.76 -9.28 -29.22
N PRO A 389 -8.78 -9.18 -28.33
CA PRO A 389 -7.36 -9.39 -28.70
C PRO A 389 -7.02 -10.84 -29.09
N LEU A 390 -7.84 -11.82 -28.73
CA LEU A 390 -7.63 -13.23 -29.09
C LEU A 390 -8.62 -13.75 -30.13
N HIS A 391 -9.49 -12.91 -30.67
CA HIS A 391 -10.47 -13.25 -31.73
C HIS A 391 -11.38 -14.43 -31.34
N VAL A 392 -11.85 -14.47 -30.08
CA VAL A 392 -12.72 -15.54 -29.56
C VAL A 392 -14.20 -15.20 -29.66
N LYS A 393 -14.58 -13.99 -30.04
CA LYS A 393 -15.96 -13.47 -30.15
C LYS A 393 -16.88 -14.41 -30.90
N ASP A 394 -16.47 -14.87 -32.09
CA ASP A 394 -17.30 -15.73 -32.93
C ASP A 394 -17.52 -17.11 -32.31
N SER A 395 -16.52 -17.67 -31.65
CA SER A 395 -16.64 -18.91 -30.91
C SER A 395 -17.62 -18.78 -29.73
N VAL A 396 -17.52 -17.69 -28.99
CA VAL A 396 -18.42 -17.39 -27.86
C VAL A 396 -19.87 -17.23 -28.34
N ARG A 397 -20.09 -16.55 -29.46
CA ARG A 397 -21.42 -16.41 -30.09
C ARG A 397 -22.01 -17.74 -30.58
N ALA A 398 -21.22 -18.55 -31.26
CA ALA A 398 -21.65 -19.87 -31.75
C ALA A 398 -22.08 -20.78 -30.58
N ILE A 399 -21.34 -20.75 -29.47
CA ILE A 399 -21.74 -21.50 -28.25
C ILE A 399 -23.05 -20.93 -27.68
N GLY A 400 -23.17 -19.61 -27.61
CA GLY A 400 -24.37 -18.92 -27.14
C GLY A 400 -25.62 -19.21 -27.98
N GLU A 401 -25.50 -19.24 -29.30
CA GLU A 401 -26.56 -19.61 -30.23
C GLU A 401 -27.03 -21.07 -30.00
N ARG A 402 -26.07 -21.99 -29.81
CA ARG A 402 -26.37 -23.39 -29.49
C ARG A 402 -27.17 -23.50 -28.19
N ASP A 403 -26.78 -22.75 -27.17
CA ASP A 403 -27.33 -22.85 -25.81
C ASP A 403 -28.57 -21.95 -25.61
N GLY A 404 -28.91 -21.09 -26.61
CA GLY A 404 -30.00 -20.13 -26.53
C GLY A 404 -29.73 -19.00 -25.52
N ARG A 405 -28.49 -18.63 -25.29
CA ARG A 405 -28.05 -17.60 -24.31
C ARG A 405 -27.00 -16.68 -24.91
N ASP A 406 -26.97 -15.43 -24.45
CA ASP A 406 -25.87 -14.51 -24.81
C ASP A 406 -24.73 -14.59 -23.79
N TYR A 407 -23.59 -15.13 -24.21
CA TYR A 407 -22.37 -15.21 -23.42
C TYR A 407 -21.36 -14.10 -23.71
N THR A 408 -21.72 -13.14 -24.54
CA THR A 408 -20.82 -12.06 -24.96
C THR A 408 -20.82 -10.86 -24.03
N ASN A 409 -21.75 -10.82 -23.07
CA ASN A 409 -21.98 -9.64 -22.21
C ASN A 409 -22.44 -10.01 -20.80
N LEU A 410 -21.71 -10.90 -20.16
CA LEU A 410 -22.02 -11.36 -18.82
C LEU A 410 -21.29 -10.52 -17.74
N PRO A 411 -21.94 -10.23 -16.62
CA PRO A 411 -21.30 -9.58 -15.49
C PRO A 411 -20.34 -10.54 -14.76
N VAL A 412 -19.38 -9.98 -14.05
CA VAL A 412 -18.39 -10.72 -13.27
C VAL A 412 -18.32 -10.27 -11.81
N CYS A 413 -18.93 -9.15 -11.47
CA CYS A 413 -18.85 -8.56 -10.15
C CYS A 413 -20.15 -7.89 -9.75
N LEU A 414 -20.50 -8.05 -8.49
CA LEU A 414 -21.52 -7.26 -7.80
C LEU A 414 -20.82 -6.42 -6.73
N SER A 415 -20.99 -5.13 -6.77
CA SER A 415 -20.45 -4.22 -5.75
C SER A 415 -21.60 -3.48 -5.05
N VAL A 416 -21.43 -3.19 -3.76
CA VAL A 416 -22.37 -2.42 -2.98
C VAL A 416 -21.68 -1.22 -2.36
N THR A 417 -22.38 -0.10 -2.26
CA THR A 417 -21.90 1.10 -1.58
C THR A 417 -22.92 1.57 -0.57
N PRO A 418 -22.53 1.79 0.69
CA PRO A 418 -21.23 1.47 1.31
C PRO A 418 -21.06 -0.04 1.57
N LEU A 419 -19.82 -0.53 1.73
CA LEU A 419 -19.50 -1.92 2.11
C LEU A 419 -19.57 -2.16 3.62
N VAL A 420 -19.47 -1.10 4.41
CA VAL A 420 -19.61 -1.11 5.87
C VAL A 420 -20.57 0.01 6.25
N ALA A 421 -21.54 -0.29 7.08
CA ALA A 421 -22.52 0.68 7.51
C ALA A 421 -22.96 0.48 8.96
N SER A 422 -23.37 1.58 9.59
CA SER A 422 -23.92 1.56 10.96
C SER A 422 -25.30 2.19 10.96
N VAL A 423 -26.24 1.53 11.62
CA VAL A 423 -27.61 2.02 11.82
C VAL A 423 -28.01 1.92 13.28
N GLN A 424 -28.75 2.91 13.72
CA GLN A 424 -29.30 3.03 15.07
C GLN A 424 -30.81 2.83 15.01
N THR A 425 -31.34 2.01 15.85
CA THR A 425 -32.79 1.81 15.94
C THR A 425 -33.49 3.12 16.35
N GLY A 426 -34.50 3.55 15.55
CA GLY A 426 -35.28 4.77 15.83
C GLY A 426 -34.61 6.09 15.38
N ASP A 427 -33.37 6.07 14.97
CA ASP A 427 -32.62 7.29 14.62
C ASP A 427 -32.33 7.41 13.12
N ASN A 428 -31.62 6.46 12.54
CA ASN A 428 -31.19 6.55 11.15
C ASN A 428 -31.52 5.28 10.33
N GLN A 429 -31.41 5.44 9.04
CA GLN A 429 -31.45 4.36 8.07
C GLN A 429 -30.29 4.52 7.09
N VAL A 430 -29.82 3.44 6.52
CA VAL A 430 -28.81 3.46 5.47
C VAL A 430 -29.40 2.99 4.15
N THR A 431 -29.00 3.67 3.07
CA THR A 431 -29.32 3.27 1.70
C THR A 431 -28.11 2.55 1.11
N LEU A 432 -28.29 1.29 0.74
CA LEU A 432 -27.31 0.48 0.05
C LEU A 432 -27.60 0.53 -1.45
N VAL A 433 -26.58 0.75 -2.26
CA VAL A 433 -26.69 0.81 -3.72
C VAL A 433 -25.82 -0.29 -4.32
N ALA A 434 -26.44 -1.26 -4.95
CA ALA A 434 -25.77 -2.36 -5.63
C ALA A 434 -25.60 -2.04 -7.12
N ASN A 435 -24.40 -2.33 -7.65
CA ASN A 435 -24.08 -2.20 -9.04
C ASN A 435 -23.50 -3.51 -9.58
N VAL A 436 -24.15 -4.05 -10.60
CA VAL A 436 -23.65 -5.19 -11.34
C VAL A 436 -22.65 -4.67 -12.38
N LYS A 437 -21.48 -5.31 -12.44
CA LYS A 437 -20.37 -4.84 -13.27
C LYS A 437 -19.76 -5.96 -14.09
N LYS A 438 -19.33 -5.59 -15.28
CA LYS A 438 -18.40 -6.36 -16.09
C LYS A 438 -16.97 -6.17 -15.57
N HIS A 439 -16.02 -6.92 -16.12
CA HIS A 439 -14.61 -6.74 -15.79
C HIS A 439 -14.16 -5.28 -16.02
N CYS A 440 -13.16 -4.81 -15.27
CA CYS A 440 -12.66 -3.43 -15.28
C CYS A 440 -13.71 -2.37 -14.91
N ASN A 441 -14.66 -2.72 -14.03
CA ASN A 441 -15.67 -1.82 -13.46
C ASN A 441 -16.69 -1.21 -14.44
N TYR A 442 -16.85 -1.76 -15.63
CA TYR A 442 -17.93 -1.33 -16.51
C TYR A 442 -19.29 -1.72 -15.93
N VAL A 443 -20.14 -0.74 -15.64
CA VAL A 443 -21.48 -0.98 -15.10
C VAL A 443 -22.37 -1.62 -16.13
N GLN A 444 -23.06 -2.71 -15.75
CA GLN A 444 -24.08 -3.36 -16.54
C GLN A 444 -25.45 -2.95 -16.02
N GLN A 445 -26.20 -2.19 -16.81
CA GLN A 445 -27.55 -1.75 -16.44
C GLN A 445 -28.58 -2.87 -16.60
N GLY A 446 -29.67 -2.79 -15.82
CA GLY A 446 -30.84 -3.66 -15.95
C GLY A 446 -30.71 -5.06 -15.36
N SER A 447 -29.62 -5.38 -14.66
CA SER A 447 -29.47 -6.66 -13.95
C SER A 447 -30.26 -6.64 -12.64
N PRO A 448 -31.24 -7.56 -12.43
CA PRO A 448 -31.97 -7.61 -11.17
C PRO A 448 -31.08 -7.98 -10.00
N VAL A 449 -31.14 -7.20 -8.93
CA VAL A 449 -30.44 -7.47 -7.67
C VAL A 449 -31.46 -7.75 -6.58
N ARG A 450 -31.24 -8.80 -5.82
CA ARG A 450 -32.02 -9.16 -4.65
C ARG A 450 -31.18 -9.01 -3.38
N TRP A 451 -31.88 -8.97 -2.23
CA TRP A 451 -31.25 -8.76 -0.94
C TRP A 451 -31.69 -9.80 0.06
N LYS A 452 -30.77 -10.29 0.88
CA LYS A 452 -31.03 -11.20 2.00
C LYS A 452 -30.22 -10.76 3.23
N ILE A 453 -30.75 -11.08 4.41
CA ILE A 453 -30.09 -10.85 5.69
C ILE A 453 -29.34 -12.13 6.05
N GLN A 454 -28.19 -12.01 6.70
CA GLN A 454 -27.51 -13.17 7.28
C GLN A 454 -28.46 -13.99 8.16
N PRO A 455 -28.56 -15.32 7.98
CA PRO A 455 -29.47 -16.16 8.75
C PRO A 455 -29.30 -15.97 10.26
N GLY A 456 -30.44 -15.80 10.95
CA GLY A 456 -30.52 -15.61 12.42
C GLY A 456 -30.52 -14.14 12.87
N TYR A 457 -30.36 -13.18 11.93
CA TYR A 457 -30.35 -11.74 12.24
C TYR A 457 -31.56 -10.98 11.68
N GLU A 458 -32.55 -11.68 11.10
CA GLU A 458 -33.71 -11.07 10.41
C GLU A 458 -34.56 -10.16 11.32
N LYS A 459 -34.54 -10.41 12.62
CA LYS A 459 -35.29 -9.59 13.59
C LYS A 459 -34.68 -8.22 13.90
N TYR A 460 -33.41 -8.01 13.53
CA TYR A 460 -32.69 -6.79 13.89
C TYR A 460 -32.72 -5.69 12.84
N VAL A 461 -33.14 -6.01 11.63
CA VAL A 461 -33.29 -5.02 10.55
C VAL A 461 -34.49 -5.36 9.66
N SER A 462 -35.05 -4.32 9.05
CA SER A 462 -35.96 -4.46 7.91
C SER A 462 -35.29 -3.96 6.64
N LEU A 463 -35.52 -4.69 5.55
CA LEU A 463 -35.03 -4.32 4.22
C LEU A 463 -36.23 -3.86 3.37
N SER A 464 -36.07 -2.72 2.72
CA SER A 464 -37.01 -2.21 1.73
C SER A 464 -36.29 -2.05 0.40
N ALA A 465 -36.47 -3.01 -0.52
CA ALA A 465 -35.90 -2.94 -1.86
C ALA A 465 -36.62 -1.85 -2.66
N VAL A 466 -35.84 -0.99 -3.28
CA VAL A 466 -36.28 0.06 -4.20
C VAL A 466 -35.83 -0.33 -5.60
N LYS A 467 -36.29 0.33 -6.65
CA LYS A 467 -35.86 0.08 -8.03
C LYS A 467 -34.34 0.27 -8.17
N ASP A 468 -33.77 -0.40 -9.17
CA ASP A 468 -32.38 -0.22 -9.64
C ASP A 468 -31.29 -0.61 -8.61
N GLY A 469 -31.47 -1.75 -7.92
CA GLY A 469 -30.43 -2.29 -7.02
C GLY A 469 -30.32 -1.56 -5.69
N THR A 470 -31.21 -0.63 -5.38
CA THR A 470 -31.18 0.12 -4.12
C THR A 470 -31.95 -0.62 -3.02
N CYS A 471 -31.41 -0.66 -1.81
CA CYS A 471 -32.05 -1.20 -0.61
C CYS A 471 -31.91 -0.23 0.55
N VAL A 472 -33.04 0.04 1.22
CA VAL A 472 -33.03 0.82 2.46
C VAL A 472 -33.06 -0.14 3.64
N VAL A 473 -32.08 -0.01 4.52
CA VAL A 473 -31.94 -0.80 5.76
C VAL A 473 -32.35 0.06 6.95
N LYS A 474 -33.31 -0.41 7.72
CA LYS A 474 -33.71 0.21 8.99
C LYS A 474 -33.43 -0.74 10.14
N ALA A 475 -32.82 -0.22 11.20
CA ALA A 475 -32.56 -0.96 12.42
C ALA A 475 -33.85 -1.25 13.20
N MET A 476 -33.94 -2.43 13.82
CA MET A 476 -35.01 -2.90 14.68
C MET A 476 -34.46 -3.62 15.93
N ASN A 477 -33.27 -3.23 16.40
CA ASN A 477 -32.60 -3.81 17.56
C ASN A 477 -33.13 -3.17 18.86
N HIS A 478 -33.83 -3.94 19.67
CA HIS A 478 -34.34 -3.52 20.99
C HIS A 478 -33.62 -4.22 22.14
N GLU A 479 -32.52 -4.95 21.85
CA GLU A 479 -31.68 -5.57 22.87
C GLU A 479 -30.61 -4.58 23.37
N ASP A 480 -30.01 -4.83 24.54
CA ASP A 480 -28.98 -3.92 25.08
C ASP A 480 -27.62 -4.03 24.38
N GLU A 481 -27.47 -4.93 23.42
CA GLU A 481 -26.22 -5.19 22.70
C GLU A 481 -26.29 -4.73 21.26
N THR A 482 -25.20 -4.11 20.79
CA THR A 482 -25.01 -3.87 19.37
C THR A 482 -24.82 -5.20 18.63
N LYS A 483 -25.45 -5.35 17.49
CA LYS A 483 -25.35 -6.55 16.66
C LYS A 483 -24.48 -6.29 15.43
N TYR A 484 -23.69 -7.30 15.05
CA TYR A 484 -22.76 -7.26 13.91
C TYR A 484 -23.10 -8.45 13.01
N PHE A 485 -23.48 -8.17 11.77
CA PHE A 485 -23.83 -9.20 10.80
C PHE A 485 -23.80 -8.62 9.38
N THR A 486 -24.11 -9.42 8.36
CA THR A 486 -24.11 -8.98 6.97
C THR A 486 -25.48 -8.92 6.34
N VAL A 487 -25.65 -7.95 5.43
CA VAL A 487 -26.74 -7.89 4.44
C VAL A 487 -26.12 -8.18 3.08
N ILE A 488 -26.69 -9.12 2.35
CA ILE A 488 -26.11 -9.67 1.13
C ILE A 488 -26.98 -9.28 -0.07
N ALA A 489 -26.35 -8.58 -1.02
CA ALA A 489 -26.89 -8.40 -2.37
C ALA A 489 -26.50 -9.61 -3.22
N TYR A 490 -27.40 -10.09 -4.08
CA TYR A 490 -27.13 -11.19 -4.98
C TYR A 490 -27.94 -11.12 -6.27
N THR A 491 -27.42 -11.75 -7.33
CA THR A 491 -28.11 -11.91 -8.62
C THR A 491 -28.54 -13.37 -8.79
N GLU A 492 -29.47 -13.61 -9.72
CA GLU A 492 -29.90 -14.99 -10.06
C GLU A 492 -28.77 -15.82 -10.70
N ASP A 493 -27.78 -15.16 -11.31
CA ASP A 493 -26.63 -15.82 -11.95
C ASP A 493 -25.56 -16.26 -10.93
N GLY A 494 -25.66 -15.89 -9.65
CA GLY A 494 -24.73 -16.32 -8.58
C GLY A 494 -23.67 -15.28 -8.19
N LEU A 495 -23.79 -14.03 -8.63
CA LEU A 495 -22.95 -12.96 -8.09
C LEU A 495 -23.45 -12.55 -6.70
N GLU A 496 -22.52 -12.37 -5.77
CA GLU A 496 -22.81 -11.90 -4.41
C GLU A 496 -21.86 -10.77 -3.98
N CYS A 497 -22.39 -9.89 -3.13
CA CYS A 497 -21.61 -8.93 -2.36
C CYS A 497 -22.27 -8.75 -1.00
N ALA A 498 -21.53 -8.82 0.09
CA ALA A 498 -22.06 -8.58 1.42
C ALA A 498 -21.70 -7.18 1.92
N VAL A 499 -22.51 -6.65 2.81
CA VAL A 499 -22.30 -5.40 3.53
C VAL A 499 -22.19 -5.73 5.01
N GLU A 500 -21.10 -5.34 5.63
CA GLU A 500 -20.94 -5.47 7.07
C GLU A 500 -21.79 -4.40 7.77
N LEU A 501 -22.71 -4.84 8.59
CA LEU A 501 -23.67 -3.97 9.23
C LEU A 501 -23.50 -3.98 10.74
N THR A 502 -23.39 -2.81 11.33
CA THR A 502 -23.47 -2.58 12.76
C THR A 502 -24.86 -2.04 13.09
N VAL A 503 -25.60 -2.75 13.93
CA VAL A 503 -26.98 -2.38 14.31
C VAL A 503 -27.04 -2.09 15.80
N ALA A 504 -27.04 -0.81 16.12
CA ALA A 504 -27.15 -0.34 17.50
C ALA A 504 -28.62 -0.36 17.97
N PRO A 505 -28.84 -0.58 19.27
CA PRO A 505 -30.23 -0.56 19.82
C PRO A 505 -30.79 0.86 19.80
N ASP A 506 -32.10 0.94 20.02
CA ASP A 506 -32.84 2.21 20.23
C ASP A 506 -32.30 2.97 21.44
N PHE A 507 -32.35 4.28 21.39
CA PHE A 507 -32.02 5.11 22.53
C PHE A 507 -33.16 5.13 23.54
N VAL A 508 -32.77 5.10 24.80
CA VAL A 508 -33.63 5.36 25.95
C VAL A 508 -33.12 6.62 26.64
N GLU A 509 -33.86 7.10 27.66
CA GLU A 509 -33.42 8.26 28.44
C GLU A 509 -32.07 7.99 29.14
N ALA A 510 -31.25 9.04 29.25
CA ALA A 510 -30.00 8.97 29.99
C ALA A 510 -30.26 8.69 31.48
N PRO A 511 -29.37 7.96 32.18
CA PRO A 511 -29.56 7.65 33.58
C PRO A 511 -29.57 8.92 34.45
N ALA A 512 -30.47 8.97 35.40
CA ALA A 512 -30.51 10.06 36.40
C ALA A 512 -29.42 9.87 37.47
N PHE A 513 -28.93 10.97 38.01
CA PHE A 513 -28.07 10.91 39.18
C PHE A 513 -28.86 10.51 40.42
N VAL A 514 -28.47 9.40 41.06
CA VAL A 514 -28.88 9.05 42.41
C VAL A 514 -28.08 9.89 43.42
N GLU A 515 -26.77 9.96 43.24
CA GLU A 515 -25.90 10.96 43.89
C GLU A 515 -25.23 11.82 42.82
N VAL A 516 -25.39 13.15 42.98
CA VAL A 516 -24.75 14.12 42.09
C VAL A 516 -23.23 14.09 42.22
N PRO A 517 -22.48 14.42 41.15
CA PRO A 517 -21.05 14.45 41.20
C PRO A 517 -20.46 15.32 42.30
N LYS A 518 -19.48 14.80 43.00
CA LYS A 518 -18.68 15.49 44.03
C LYS A 518 -17.20 15.40 43.64
N LEU A 519 -16.47 16.50 43.78
CA LEU A 519 -15.04 16.60 43.47
C LEU A 519 -14.24 16.65 44.75
N GLU A 520 -13.29 15.75 44.89
CA GLU A 520 -12.34 15.70 46.00
C GLU A 520 -10.91 15.74 45.45
N ILE A 521 -10.03 16.49 46.12
CA ILE A 521 -8.61 16.55 45.80
C ILE A 521 -7.80 16.04 47.02
N ALA A 522 -7.13 14.92 46.81
CA ALA A 522 -6.27 14.30 47.83
C ALA A 522 -5.09 13.59 47.14
N ASP A 523 -3.95 13.50 47.79
CA ASP A 523 -2.77 12.72 47.40
C ASP A 523 -2.30 12.92 45.96
N GLY A 524 -2.31 14.18 45.51
CA GLY A 524 -1.89 14.51 44.13
C GLY A 524 -2.88 14.10 43.04
N LYS A 525 -4.13 13.78 43.40
CA LYS A 525 -5.19 13.43 42.47
C LYS A 525 -6.45 14.20 42.76
N ALA A 526 -7.22 14.45 41.73
CA ALA A 526 -8.61 14.85 41.84
C ALA A 526 -9.50 13.66 41.43
N MET A 527 -10.55 13.43 42.21
CA MET A 527 -11.50 12.34 42.00
C MET A 527 -12.92 12.89 41.94
N VAL A 528 -13.71 12.41 41.02
CA VAL A 528 -15.13 12.64 40.92
C VAL A 528 -15.85 11.38 41.30
N SER A 529 -16.74 11.49 42.31
CA SER A 529 -17.64 10.41 42.71
C SER A 529 -19.07 10.77 42.44
N TYR A 530 -19.86 9.87 41.94
CA TYR A 530 -21.29 10.00 41.67
C TYR A 530 -21.95 8.63 41.66
N GLU A 531 -23.26 8.58 41.70
CA GLU A 531 -24.05 7.36 41.50
C GLU A 531 -25.18 7.62 40.50
N LEU A 532 -25.42 6.64 39.62
CA LEU A 532 -26.42 6.70 38.56
C LEU A 532 -27.46 5.56 38.70
N ASP A 533 -28.69 5.86 38.35
CA ASP A 533 -29.72 4.83 38.14
C ASP A 533 -29.52 4.15 36.77
N LEU A 534 -28.57 3.21 36.72
CA LEU A 534 -28.21 2.51 35.49
C LEU A 534 -29.16 1.37 35.10
N GLN A 535 -30.07 0.98 35.96
CA GLN A 535 -31.01 -0.15 35.74
C GLN A 535 -30.27 -1.42 35.27
N GLY A 536 -29.14 -1.70 35.90
CA GLY A 536 -28.30 -2.87 35.61
C GLY A 536 -27.35 -2.72 34.42
N ARG A 537 -27.35 -1.55 33.71
CA ARG A 537 -26.43 -1.26 32.59
C ARG A 537 -25.07 -0.77 33.09
N LYS A 538 -24.09 -0.86 32.24
CA LYS A 538 -22.73 -0.36 32.50
C LYS A 538 -22.70 1.17 32.41
N ASP A 539 -22.00 1.80 33.39
CA ASP A 539 -21.69 3.22 33.30
C ASP A 539 -20.67 3.49 32.19
N GLU A 540 -21.05 4.36 31.26
CA GLU A 540 -20.27 4.87 30.14
C GLU A 540 -20.24 6.40 30.12
N SER A 541 -20.44 7.02 31.27
CA SER A 541 -20.50 8.49 31.40
C SER A 541 -19.28 9.17 30.81
N LEU A 542 -19.52 10.31 30.18
CA LEU A 542 -18.46 11.14 29.65
C LEU A 542 -18.02 12.15 30.69
N ILE A 543 -16.78 12.04 31.12
CA ILE A 543 -16.17 12.99 32.07
C ILE A 543 -15.10 13.76 31.32
N THR A 544 -15.20 15.10 31.40
CA THR A 544 -14.17 16.00 30.88
C THR A 544 -13.59 16.81 32.01
N TRP A 545 -12.27 16.76 32.16
CA TRP A 545 -11.50 17.52 33.12
C TRP A 545 -11.00 18.83 32.52
N TYR A 546 -11.05 19.90 33.30
CA TYR A 546 -10.63 21.24 32.88
C TYR A 546 -9.78 21.93 33.93
N ARG A 547 -8.85 22.78 33.47
CA ARG A 547 -8.28 23.88 34.22
C ARG A 547 -9.18 25.10 34.05
N ALA A 548 -9.70 25.65 35.10
CA ALA A 548 -10.49 26.85 35.07
C ALA A 548 -9.74 28.04 35.69
N VAL A 549 -9.79 29.18 35.02
CA VAL A 549 -9.14 30.43 35.49
C VAL A 549 -9.89 31.03 36.64
N ASP A 550 -11.19 30.92 36.60
CA ASP A 550 -12.13 31.50 37.55
C ASP A 550 -12.99 30.43 38.24
N LYS A 551 -13.50 30.77 39.42
CA LYS A 551 -14.32 29.85 40.22
C LYS A 551 -15.66 29.49 39.58
N GLU A 552 -16.13 30.28 38.66
CA GLU A 552 -17.36 30.04 37.88
C GLU A 552 -17.11 29.13 36.69
N GLY A 553 -15.85 28.83 36.35
CA GLY A 553 -15.48 28.00 35.22
C GLY A 553 -15.81 28.58 33.84
N LYS A 554 -15.88 29.90 33.76
CA LYS A 554 -16.19 30.63 32.50
C LYS A 554 -15.06 30.51 31.51
N THR A 555 -13.82 30.73 32.00
CA THR A 555 -12.61 30.55 31.22
C THR A 555 -11.95 29.23 31.64
N LYS A 556 -11.97 28.23 30.75
CA LYS A 556 -11.49 26.90 31.06
C LYS A 556 -10.83 26.23 29.87
N TYR A 557 -9.92 25.33 30.14
CA TYR A 557 -9.13 24.55 29.19
C TYR A 557 -9.28 23.07 29.46
N PRO A 558 -9.74 22.25 28.52
CA PRO A 558 -9.84 20.79 28.73
C PRO A 558 -8.44 20.16 28.86
N VAL A 559 -8.29 19.25 29.81
CA VAL A 559 -7.01 18.59 30.11
C VAL A 559 -7.07 17.08 30.06
N ALA A 560 -8.25 16.48 30.23
CA ALA A 560 -8.47 15.06 30.06
C ALA A 560 -9.94 14.78 29.76
N VAL A 561 -10.21 13.67 29.07
CA VAL A 561 -11.56 13.18 28.76
C VAL A 561 -11.65 11.68 28.96
N SER A 562 -12.85 11.18 29.23
CA SER A 562 -13.13 9.76 29.34
C SER A 562 -12.80 9.01 28.06
N ARG A 563 -12.36 7.77 28.20
CA ARG A 563 -12.33 6.80 27.10
C ARG A 563 -13.74 6.42 26.69
N LEU A 564 -13.90 5.93 25.48
CA LEU A 564 -15.15 5.30 25.06
C LEU A 564 -15.48 4.13 26.04
N ALA A 565 -16.71 4.14 26.55
CA ALA A 565 -17.23 3.13 27.48
C ALA A 565 -16.44 2.98 28.81
N LYS A 566 -15.61 3.96 29.18
CA LYS A 566 -14.86 3.96 30.46
C LYS A 566 -14.77 5.38 31.04
N PRO A 567 -15.57 5.71 32.07
CA PRO A 567 -15.49 7.00 32.75
C PRO A 567 -14.10 7.24 33.38
N GLU A 568 -13.50 8.41 33.14
CA GLU A 568 -12.24 8.82 33.73
C GLU A 568 -12.53 9.61 35.04
N THR A 569 -12.82 8.88 36.11
CA THR A 569 -13.23 9.47 37.40
C THR A 569 -12.06 10.06 38.21
N ALA A 570 -10.83 9.83 37.79
CA ALA A 570 -9.65 10.32 38.46
C ALA A 570 -8.75 11.12 37.53
N TYR A 571 -8.27 12.27 37.96
CA TYR A 571 -7.29 13.08 37.26
C TYR A 571 -6.05 13.30 38.15
N ARG A 572 -4.87 13.04 37.62
CA ARG A 572 -3.62 13.28 38.33
C ARG A 572 -3.25 14.76 38.23
N LEU A 573 -3.06 15.42 39.34
CA LEU A 573 -2.62 16.79 39.38
C LEU A 573 -1.16 16.94 38.94
N THR A 574 -0.94 17.94 38.09
CA THR A 574 0.38 18.29 37.59
C THR A 574 0.76 19.71 38.00
N LYS A 575 2.01 20.08 37.77
CA LYS A 575 2.51 21.41 38.08
C LYS A 575 1.78 22.53 37.30
N GLU A 576 1.32 22.19 36.10
CA GLU A 576 0.54 23.08 35.24
C GLU A 576 -0.84 23.40 35.79
N ASP A 577 -1.32 22.61 36.78
CA ASP A 577 -2.59 22.84 37.45
C ASP A 577 -2.51 23.88 38.56
N ILE A 578 -1.30 24.18 39.02
CA ILE A 578 -1.09 25.15 40.11
C ILE A 578 -1.61 26.54 39.76
N GLY A 579 -2.47 27.06 40.59
CA GLY A 579 -3.08 28.40 40.42
C GLY A 579 -4.39 28.36 39.63
N TYR A 580 -4.76 27.21 39.05
CA TYR A 580 -6.05 27.00 38.40
C TYR A 580 -7.05 26.31 39.33
N TYR A 581 -8.33 26.60 39.17
CA TYR A 581 -9.38 25.76 39.70
C TYR A 581 -9.46 24.49 38.84
N LEU A 582 -9.62 23.35 39.48
CA LEU A 582 -9.87 22.12 38.77
C LEU A 582 -11.38 21.90 38.66
N MET A 583 -11.85 21.62 37.45
CA MET A 583 -13.24 21.44 37.14
C MET A 583 -13.46 20.12 36.38
N ALA A 584 -14.56 19.44 36.65
CA ALA A 584 -15.00 18.33 35.85
C ALA A 584 -16.47 18.49 35.42
N THR A 585 -16.79 18.08 34.22
CA THR A 585 -18.17 17.86 33.76
C THR A 585 -18.44 16.38 33.65
N VAL A 586 -19.58 15.91 34.09
CA VAL A 586 -20.04 14.53 34.03
C VAL A 586 -21.35 14.50 33.24
N ALA A 587 -21.33 13.93 32.03
CA ALA A 587 -22.52 13.64 31.26
C ALA A 587 -22.90 12.18 31.45
N PRO A 588 -24.00 11.87 32.16
CA PRO A 588 -24.40 10.49 32.45
C PRO A 588 -24.76 9.75 31.17
N LYS A 589 -24.25 8.53 31.01
CA LYS A 589 -24.41 7.76 29.78
C LYS A 589 -24.29 6.26 30.01
N HIS A 590 -25.02 5.49 29.23
CA HIS A 590 -24.81 4.07 28.98
C HIS A 590 -24.94 3.79 27.47
N LEU A 591 -24.72 2.55 27.03
CA LEU A 591 -24.73 2.18 25.61
C LEU A 591 -26.00 2.64 24.85
N ARG A 592 -27.16 2.56 25.47
CA ARG A 592 -28.47 2.83 24.87
C ARG A 592 -28.97 4.25 25.09
N CYS A 593 -28.18 5.24 25.31
CA CYS A 593 -28.64 6.63 25.40
C CYS A 593 -27.64 7.62 24.82
N HIS A 594 -28.15 8.77 24.43
CA HIS A 594 -27.33 9.95 24.24
C HIS A 594 -26.75 10.42 25.59
N PRO A 595 -25.60 11.12 25.60
CA PRO A 595 -25.14 11.75 26.82
C PRO A 595 -26.22 12.63 27.44
N GLY A 596 -26.50 12.41 28.70
CA GLY A 596 -27.47 13.23 29.44
C GLY A 596 -26.95 14.63 29.74
N LYS A 597 -27.75 15.40 30.45
CA LYS A 597 -27.35 16.75 30.84
C LYS A 597 -26.10 16.71 31.69
N GLU A 598 -25.08 17.44 31.31
CA GLU A 598 -23.84 17.55 32.06
C GLU A 598 -24.06 18.17 33.43
N TYR A 599 -23.43 17.58 34.44
CA TYR A 599 -23.28 18.13 35.78
C TYR A 599 -21.86 18.61 35.98
N THR A 600 -21.69 19.84 36.45
CA THR A 600 -20.38 20.47 36.61
C THR A 600 -19.99 20.49 38.09
N VAL A 601 -18.77 20.09 38.39
CA VAL A 601 -18.14 20.27 39.71
C VAL A 601 -16.84 21.02 39.55
N ILE A 602 -16.52 21.87 40.53
CA ILE A 602 -15.29 22.68 40.53
C ILE A 602 -14.69 22.71 41.93
N SER A 603 -13.38 22.75 42.03
CA SER A 603 -12.69 22.83 43.32
C SER A 603 -12.99 24.11 44.07
N SER A 604 -13.01 24.03 45.40
CA SER A 604 -13.34 25.20 46.28
C SER A 604 -12.26 26.29 46.23
N SER A 605 -11.04 25.90 45.87
CA SER A 605 -9.87 26.80 45.73
C SER A 605 -8.99 26.36 44.55
N PRO A 606 -8.16 27.25 44.05
CA PRO A 606 -7.14 26.90 43.07
C PRO A 606 -6.18 25.82 43.64
N VAL A 607 -5.69 24.97 42.76
CA VAL A 607 -4.71 23.95 43.10
C VAL A 607 -3.43 24.60 43.65
N GLY A 608 -3.08 24.24 44.85
CA GLY A 608 -1.87 24.71 45.53
C GLY A 608 -0.65 23.78 45.33
N ARG A 609 0.54 24.36 45.51
CA ARG A 609 1.81 23.60 45.35
C ARG A 609 1.88 22.32 46.23
N LYS A 610 1.24 22.36 47.42
CA LYS A 610 1.25 21.22 48.37
C LYS A 610 0.34 20.06 47.91
N GLN A 611 -0.58 20.32 46.99
CA GLN A 611 -1.51 19.31 46.46
C GLN A 611 -0.94 18.57 45.24
N VAL A 612 0.16 19.04 44.71
CA VAL A 612 0.86 18.42 43.59
C VAL A 612 2.04 17.58 44.13
N ASN A 613 2.30 16.45 43.50
CA ASN A 613 3.40 15.60 43.90
C ASN A 613 4.73 16.37 43.84
N PRO A 614 5.65 16.23 44.84
CA PRO A 614 6.92 16.96 44.85
C PRO A 614 7.85 16.67 43.68
N VAL A 615 7.67 15.60 42.95
CA VAL A 615 8.33 15.34 41.66
C VAL A 615 7.49 15.99 40.58
N ASP A 616 8.09 16.89 39.81
CA ASP A 616 7.45 17.48 38.67
C ASP A 616 7.22 16.41 37.60
N VAL A 617 5.98 16.04 37.37
CA VAL A 617 5.58 14.99 36.41
C VAL A 617 4.47 15.51 35.51
N PHE A 618 4.68 15.37 34.23
CA PHE A 618 3.61 15.41 33.24
C PHE A 618 3.39 13.99 32.72
N GLU A 619 2.14 13.53 32.74
CA GLU A 619 1.79 12.19 32.25
C GLU A 619 0.48 12.28 31.48
N THR A 620 0.48 11.71 30.27
CA THR A 620 -0.71 11.65 29.43
C THR A 620 -0.81 10.31 28.74
N ASP A 621 -2.05 9.80 28.67
CA ASP A 621 -2.40 8.64 27.86
C ASP A 621 -3.12 9.13 26.61
N PHE A 622 -2.42 9.12 25.48
CA PHE A 622 -2.97 9.58 24.21
C PHE A 622 -4.16 8.76 23.72
N ARG A 623 -4.40 7.57 24.27
CA ARG A 623 -5.59 6.76 23.97
C ARG A 623 -6.88 7.39 24.52
N ASN A 624 -6.79 8.38 25.37
CA ASN A 624 -7.93 9.05 26.00
C ASN A 624 -8.33 10.36 25.31
N PHE A 625 -7.59 10.82 24.32
CA PHE A 625 -7.93 12.05 23.62
C PHE A 625 -9.14 11.86 22.69
N PRO A 626 -9.99 12.88 22.51
CA PRO A 626 -11.04 12.88 21.49
C PRO A 626 -10.45 12.95 20.08
N CYS A 627 -11.26 12.72 19.06
CA CYS A 627 -10.84 12.74 17.65
C CYS A 627 -10.14 14.05 17.22
N SER A 628 -10.39 15.17 17.89
CA SER A 628 -9.67 16.43 17.73
C SER A 628 -9.11 16.84 19.08
N ASN A 629 -7.89 16.48 19.34
CA ASN A 629 -7.21 16.70 20.61
C ASN A 629 -6.28 17.92 20.61
N GLN A 630 -6.13 18.62 19.48
CA GLN A 630 -5.29 19.81 19.42
C GLN A 630 -5.62 20.87 20.48
N PRO A 631 -6.90 21.24 20.73
CA PRO A 631 -7.22 22.18 21.79
C PRO A 631 -6.75 21.72 23.18
N VAL A 632 -6.81 20.42 23.46
CA VAL A 632 -6.35 19.83 24.72
C VAL A 632 -4.83 19.90 24.82
N LEU A 633 -4.13 19.57 23.76
CA LEU A 633 -2.67 19.60 23.71
C LEU A 633 -2.14 21.03 23.84
N TYR A 634 -2.72 22.00 23.14
CA TYR A 634 -2.33 23.41 23.24
C TYR A 634 -2.54 23.97 24.65
N SER A 635 -3.62 23.58 25.32
CA SER A 635 -3.89 24.03 26.70
C SER A 635 -2.88 23.48 27.72
N GLY A 636 -2.22 22.39 27.42
CA GLY A 636 -1.22 21.74 28.26
C GLY A 636 0.23 22.23 28.04
N GLY A 637 0.44 23.31 27.31
CA GLY A 637 1.79 23.80 26.98
C GLY A 637 2.42 23.11 25.76
N TRP A 638 1.62 22.37 25.00
CA TRP A 638 2.06 21.73 23.78
C TRP A 638 2.07 22.69 22.59
N THR A 639 3.03 22.50 21.70
CA THR A 639 3.05 23.11 20.38
C THR A 639 3.01 22.01 19.34
N ILE A 640 1.98 22.00 18.53
CA ILE A 640 1.79 21.07 17.43
C ILE A 640 2.07 21.76 16.12
N GLY A 641 2.77 21.12 15.25
CA GLY A 641 3.06 21.66 13.93
C GLY A 641 3.94 20.70 13.14
N GLY A 642 4.48 21.21 12.08
CA GLY A 642 5.40 20.47 11.23
C GLY A 642 6.48 21.39 10.69
N TYR A 643 7.28 20.84 9.82
CA TYR A 643 8.33 21.59 9.15
C TYR A 643 8.42 21.16 7.68
N LYS A 644 8.92 22.06 6.87
CA LYS A 644 9.16 21.78 5.46
C LYS A 644 10.56 21.17 5.33
N PRO A 645 10.71 19.99 4.71
CA PRO A 645 12.02 19.48 4.36
C PRO A 645 12.72 20.43 3.38
N LEU A 646 13.98 20.75 3.64
CA LEU A 646 14.81 21.49 2.70
C LEU A 646 15.39 20.54 1.67
N ASP A 647 15.63 21.01 0.44
CA ASP A 647 16.25 20.23 -0.65
C ASP A 647 17.71 19.90 -0.37
N THR A 648 18.31 20.55 0.62
CA THR A 648 19.69 20.36 1.09
C THR A 648 19.71 19.87 2.53
N GLU A 649 20.85 19.55 3.08
CA GLU A 649 21.02 19.10 4.46
C GLU A 649 20.39 20.07 5.48
N GLY A 650 19.28 19.64 6.08
CA GLY A 650 18.58 20.38 7.12
C GLY A 650 17.06 20.43 6.94
N TYR A 651 16.42 21.04 7.91
CA TYR A 651 14.98 21.20 7.94
C TYR A 651 14.64 22.61 8.37
N ASP A 652 13.59 23.17 7.74
CA ASP A 652 12.99 24.40 8.21
C ASP A 652 12.22 24.14 9.52
N TRP A 653 12.54 24.88 10.57
CA TRP A 653 11.91 24.77 11.87
C TRP A 653 10.64 25.61 12.00
N GLU A 654 10.15 26.18 10.92
CA GLU A 654 8.88 26.87 10.90
C GLU A 654 7.72 25.90 11.19
N LEU A 655 6.84 26.29 12.08
CA LEU A 655 5.65 25.54 12.43
C LEU A 655 4.48 25.96 11.53
N PHE A 656 3.76 25.00 11.02
CA PHE A 656 2.54 25.20 10.23
C PHE A 656 1.32 24.73 11.04
N PRO A 657 0.71 25.61 11.84
CA PRO A 657 -0.35 25.21 12.77
C PRO A 657 -1.70 24.92 12.10
N ASP A 658 -1.84 25.24 10.83
CA ASP A 658 -3.05 25.07 10.03
C ASP A 658 -3.28 23.63 9.51
N LYS A 659 -2.35 22.71 9.81
CA LYS A 659 -2.42 21.31 9.39
C LYS A 659 -2.46 20.38 10.58
N ASP A 660 -3.25 19.29 10.45
CA ASP A 660 -3.30 18.22 11.43
C ASP A 660 -2.08 17.31 11.28
N TYR A 661 -0.97 17.66 11.89
CA TYR A 661 0.26 16.87 11.89
C TYR A 661 0.17 15.65 12.80
N TRP A 662 -0.60 15.73 13.86
CA TRP A 662 -0.91 14.64 14.76
C TRP A 662 -2.42 14.55 14.93
N VAL A 663 -3.00 13.38 14.74
CA VAL A 663 -4.44 13.15 14.87
C VAL A 663 -4.71 11.99 15.80
N TYR A 664 -5.80 12.08 16.54
CA TYR A 664 -6.30 10.97 17.32
C TYR A 664 -7.04 10.00 16.40
N GLY A 665 -6.72 8.71 16.51
CA GLY A 665 -7.35 7.71 15.68
C GLY A 665 -6.96 6.28 16.04
N GLU A 666 -7.55 5.35 15.31
CA GLU A 666 -7.25 3.92 15.42
C GLU A 666 -5.96 3.60 14.66
N GLY A 667 -5.14 2.71 15.21
CA GLY A 667 -3.91 2.26 14.59
C GLY A 667 -4.16 1.47 13.30
N ILE A 668 -3.19 1.55 12.40
CA ILE A 668 -3.23 0.89 11.08
C ILE A 668 -1.99 0.02 10.86
N ASN A 669 -2.11 -1.00 9.99
CA ASN A 669 -0.99 -1.83 9.54
C ASN A 669 -0.13 -2.43 10.68
N GLY A 670 -0.79 -2.87 11.74
CA GLY A 670 -0.15 -3.54 12.90
C GLY A 670 0.15 -2.62 14.07
N ALA A 671 -0.09 -1.30 13.98
CA ALA A 671 -0.29 -0.46 15.15
C ALA A 671 -1.69 -0.73 15.72
N HIS A 672 -1.83 -0.84 17.04
CA HIS A 672 -3.04 -1.37 17.67
C HIS A 672 -3.73 -0.36 18.58
N GLY A 673 -5.06 -0.39 18.55
CA GLY A 673 -5.92 0.42 19.41
C GLY A 673 -5.92 1.90 19.05
N MET A 674 -6.38 2.72 19.97
CA MET A 674 -6.47 4.18 19.82
C MET A 674 -5.19 4.87 20.31
N GLY A 675 -4.82 5.97 19.69
CA GLY A 675 -3.66 6.75 20.09
C GLY A 675 -3.52 8.04 19.31
N LEU A 676 -2.42 8.74 19.50
CA LEU A 676 -2.06 9.93 18.74
C LEU A 676 -1.16 9.52 17.58
N LEU A 677 -1.69 9.62 16.36
CA LEU A 677 -1.03 9.20 15.12
C LEU A 677 -0.33 10.36 14.43
N GLN A 678 0.86 10.11 13.93
CA GLN A 678 1.47 11.00 12.96
C GLN A 678 0.65 11.01 11.66
N ALA A 679 0.10 12.16 11.30
CA ALA A 679 -0.78 12.32 10.15
C ALA A 679 -0.11 13.00 8.95
N GLN A 680 0.95 13.76 9.17
CA GLN A 680 1.69 14.49 8.15
C GLN A 680 3.18 14.25 8.29
N ARG A 681 3.88 14.23 7.15
CA ARG A 681 5.34 14.18 7.13
C ARG A 681 5.92 15.43 7.77
N GLY A 682 6.97 15.27 8.59
CA GLY A 682 7.57 16.38 9.33
C GLY A 682 6.80 16.76 10.59
N ALA A 683 5.96 15.87 11.11
CA ALA A 683 5.18 16.10 12.31
C ALA A 683 6.05 16.41 13.52
N ARG A 684 5.69 17.43 14.27
CA ARG A 684 6.39 17.88 15.46
C ARG A 684 5.43 18.07 16.62
N LEU A 685 5.83 17.60 17.79
CA LEU A 685 5.11 17.74 19.04
C LEU A 685 6.11 18.19 20.10
N LEU A 686 6.00 19.44 20.55
CA LEU A 686 6.94 20.06 21.47
C LEU A 686 6.22 20.36 22.79
N TYR A 687 6.83 20.01 23.90
CA TYR A 687 6.36 20.31 25.23
C TYR A 687 7.43 21.11 25.98
N THR A 688 7.10 22.35 26.31
CA THR A 688 7.94 23.22 27.12
C THR A 688 7.19 23.54 28.43
N PRO A 689 7.61 22.96 29.54
CA PRO A 689 6.99 23.25 30.84
C PRO A 689 7.11 24.74 31.22
N LEU A 690 6.13 25.22 31.98
CA LEU A 690 5.92 26.67 32.24
C LEU A 690 7.06 27.39 32.96
N GLU A 691 7.87 26.75 33.74
CA GLU A 691 8.93 27.42 34.52
C GLU A 691 10.28 27.58 33.82
N GLY A 692 10.48 26.93 32.69
CA GLY A 692 11.61 27.15 31.78
C GLY A 692 13.00 26.69 32.28
N ARG A 693 13.18 26.33 33.55
CA ARG A 693 14.46 25.88 34.09
C ARG A 693 14.29 24.51 34.80
N TYR A 694 15.01 23.52 34.31
CA TYR A 694 14.89 22.13 34.74
C TYR A 694 16.28 21.54 35.03
N GLY A 695 16.36 20.75 36.10
CA GLY A 695 17.49 19.91 36.39
C GLY A 695 17.48 18.61 35.60
N ASP A 696 17.64 17.50 36.28
CA ASP A 696 17.51 16.18 35.67
C ASP A 696 16.12 15.99 35.06
N MET A 697 16.06 15.27 33.96
CA MET A 697 14.82 15.03 33.22
C MET A 697 14.78 13.59 32.70
N LYS A 698 13.62 12.96 32.81
CA LYS A 698 13.38 11.61 32.29
C LYS A 698 12.10 11.61 31.47
N ILE A 699 12.17 11.03 30.29
CA ILE A 699 11.04 10.83 29.36
C ILE A 699 10.81 9.33 29.25
N THR A 700 9.58 8.90 29.46
CA THR A 700 9.12 7.54 29.14
C THR A 700 8.03 7.64 28.10
N LEU A 701 8.25 7.04 26.95
CA LEU A 701 7.33 7.08 25.80
C LEU A 701 6.99 5.65 25.38
N ASN A 702 5.71 5.35 25.22
CA ASN A 702 5.26 4.10 24.62
C ASN A 702 4.70 4.39 23.22
N VAL A 703 5.20 3.65 22.22
CA VAL A 703 4.87 3.85 20.82
C VAL A 703 4.51 2.53 20.16
N ASP A 704 3.67 2.63 19.13
CA ASP A 704 3.29 1.52 18.30
C ASP A 704 3.48 1.91 16.81
N PRO A 705 4.66 1.63 16.23
CA PRO A 705 4.88 1.90 14.81
C PRO A 705 4.17 0.87 13.96
N SER A 706 3.64 1.28 12.81
CA SER A 706 3.05 0.36 11.84
C SER A 706 4.08 -0.65 11.33
N LYS A 707 3.63 -1.87 11.03
CA LYS A 707 4.49 -2.99 10.57
C LYS A 707 4.82 -2.94 9.09
N THR A 708 4.47 -1.89 8.37
CA THR A 708 4.85 -1.76 6.96
C THR A 708 6.37 -1.63 6.78
N ALA A 709 6.84 -1.79 5.56
CA ALA A 709 8.25 -1.64 5.25
C ALA A 709 8.80 -0.33 5.83
N GLY A 710 9.79 -0.42 6.73
CA GLY A 710 10.37 0.71 7.43
C GLY A 710 9.80 0.98 8.82
N GLN A 711 8.96 0.13 9.33
CA GLN A 711 8.49 0.15 10.72
C GLN A 711 8.10 1.58 11.19
N GLY A 712 7.09 2.18 10.56
CA GLY A 712 6.62 3.50 10.88
C GLY A 712 7.30 4.66 10.12
N PHE A 713 8.31 4.38 9.28
CA PHE A 713 9.01 5.42 8.50
C PHE A 713 8.71 5.40 7.01
N GLY A 714 7.95 4.42 6.53
CA GLY A 714 7.77 4.19 5.10
C GLY A 714 9.00 3.57 4.42
N SER A 715 8.99 3.55 3.10
CA SER A 715 10.02 2.87 2.31
C SER A 715 11.28 3.71 2.06
N ALA A 716 11.23 5.03 2.26
CA ALA A 716 12.36 5.92 2.01
C ALA A 716 13.43 5.80 3.12
N THR A 717 14.69 5.75 2.71
CA THR A 717 15.83 5.77 3.63
C THR A 717 16.08 7.15 4.21
N GLY A 718 16.76 7.19 5.36
CA GLY A 718 17.07 8.44 6.04
C GLY A 718 15.92 9.07 6.80
N GLN A 719 14.75 8.46 6.81
CA GLN A 719 13.62 8.88 7.64
C GLN A 719 13.88 8.52 9.10
N TYR A 720 13.53 9.41 10.01
CA TYR A 720 13.81 9.23 11.44
C TYR A 720 12.71 9.83 12.33
N MET A 721 12.71 9.40 13.57
CA MET A 721 12.04 10.04 14.68
C MET A 721 13.09 10.47 15.72
N ASP A 722 13.06 11.71 16.13
CA ASP A 722 13.85 12.22 17.24
C ASP A 722 12.95 12.42 18.46
N ILE A 723 13.35 11.82 19.58
CA ILE A 723 12.81 12.12 20.90
C ILE A 723 13.78 13.07 21.56
N CYS A 724 13.44 14.34 21.56
CA CYS A 724 14.30 15.40 22.09
C CYS A 724 14.14 15.56 23.58
N ILE A 725 15.23 15.84 24.28
CA ILE A 725 15.28 16.10 25.70
C ILE A 725 16.16 17.31 25.99
N LYS A 726 15.79 18.12 26.99
CA LYS A 726 16.50 19.38 27.27
C LYS A 726 16.57 20.28 26.03
N PHE A 727 15.52 20.26 25.23
CA PHE A 727 15.47 20.93 23.95
C PHE A 727 14.88 22.34 24.09
N ASP A 728 15.68 23.34 23.84
CA ASP A 728 15.28 24.75 23.83
C ASP A 728 14.84 25.15 22.41
N THR A 729 13.55 25.38 22.22
CA THR A 729 12.98 25.75 20.94
C THR A 729 13.42 27.12 20.43
N ARG A 730 13.91 28.01 21.28
CA ARG A 730 14.40 29.34 20.90
C ARG A 730 15.78 29.27 20.25
N THR A 731 16.63 28.39 20.76
CA THR A 731 18.01 28.21 20.28
C THR A 731 18.13 26.98 19.40
N LEU A 732 17.09 26.18 19.29
CA LEU A 732 17.06 24.87 18.59
C LEU A 732 18.23 23.98 19.05
N SER A 733 18.47 23.95 20.37
CA SER A 733 19.61 23.28 20.97
C SER A 733 19.17 22.35 22.09
N GLY A 734 19.83 21.21 22.20
CA GLY A 734 19.52 20.15 23.16
C GLY A 734 20.05 18.80 22.73
N TYR A 735 19.41 17.75 23.15
CA TYR A 735 19.79 16.37 22.83
C TYR A 735 18.60 15.58 22.33
N ALA A 736 18.85 14.45 21.66
CA ALA A 736 17.80 13.56 21.22
C ALA A 736 18.28 12.10 21.17
N LEU A 737 17.33 11.19 21.31
CA LEU A 737 17.42 9.84 20.78
C LEU A 737 16.85 9.84 19.37
N ARG A 738 17.68 9.55 18.38
CA ARG A 738 17.27 9.37 17.00
C ARG A 738 17.01 7.90 16.73
N ILE A 739 15.84 7.62 16.19
CA ILE A 739 15.44 6.32 15.66
C ILE A 739 15.35 6.50 14.15
N ILE A 740 16.25 5.87 13.41
CA ILE A 740 16.37 6.07 11.96
C ILE A 740 16.23 4.75 11.21
N ARG A 741 15.51 4.79 10.09
CA ARG A 741 15.42 3.64 9.21
C ARG A 741 16.79 3.27 8.63
N THR A 742 17.20 2.02 8.88
CA THR A 742 18.40 1.45 8.26
C THR A 742 18.07 0.68 6.98
N THR A 743 19.00 0.70 6.02
CA THR A 743 18.93 -0.15 4.82
C THR A 743 19.56 -1.52 5.02
N LYS A 744 20.28 -1.68 6.13
CA LYS A 744 20.97 -2.94 6.43
C LYS A 744 20.01 -4.07 6.78
N TYR A 745 18.91 -3.74 7.45
CA TYR A 745 17.91 -4.70 7.92
C TYR A 745 16.50 -4.27 7.50
N SER A 746 15.68 -5.22 7.10
CA SER A 746 14.27 -4.97 6.75
C SER A 746 13.34 -4.87 7.98
N ASN A 747 13.74 -5.43 9.10
CA ASN A 747 12.94 -5.56 10.33
C ASN A 747 13.54 -4.85 11.54
N ALA A 748 14.51 -3.95 11.31
CA ALA A 748 15.18 -3.21 12.37
C ALA A 748 15.40 -1.76 11.96
N VAL A 749 15.67 -0.94 12.96
CA VAL A 749 16.06 0.47 12.83
C VAL A 749 17.33 0.71 13.63
N ASP A 750 18.04 1.78 13.32
CA ASP A 750 19.21 2.22 14.07
C ASP A 750 18.82 3.26 15.10
N PHE A 751 19.34 3.10 16.32
CA PHE A 751 19.21 4.04 17.42
C PHE A 751 20.53 4.73 17.65
N MET A 752 20.52 6.06 17.83
CA MET A 752 21.72 6.83 18.17
C MET A 752 21.38 8.08 18.98
N LEU A 753 22.32 8.51 19.80
CA LEU A 753 22.18 9.78 20.53
C LEU A 753 22.70 10.92 19.67
N MET A 754 21.96 12.02 19.65
CA MET A 754 22.22 13.22 18.88
C MET A 754 22.39 14.44 19.77
N LYS A 755 23.27 15.36 19.40
CA LYS A 755 23.31 16.74 19.88
C LYS A 755 22.68 17.66 18.84
N TYR A 756 21.80 18.54 19.29
CA TYR A 756 21.30 19.68 18.54
C TYR A 756 22.04 20.96 18.95
N GLU A 757 22.46 21.72 17.97
CA GLU A 757 23.10 23.02 18.16
C GLU A 757 22.70 23.97 17.05
N ASN A 758 21.90 24.95 17.36
CA ASN A 758 21.31 25.91 16.40
C ASN A 758 20.58 25.20 15.24
N GLY A 759 19.82 24.16 15.55
CA GLY A 759 19.06 23.36 14.56
C GLY A 759 19.88 22.32 13.81
N ARG A 760 21.19 22.30 13.94
CA ARG A 760 22.06 21.28 13.34
C ARG A 760 22.22 20.08 14.27
N THR A 761 22.32 18.89 13.69
CA THR A 761 22.45 17.65 14.44
C THR A 761 23.81 17.01 14.24
N THR A 762 24.37 16.48 15.32
CA THR A 762 25.62 15.70 15.32
C THR A 762 25.41 14.45 16.16
N ALA A 763 25.79 13.28 15.65
CA ALA A 763 25.76 12.04 16.42
C ALA A 763 26.82 12.09 17.52
N ILE A 764 26.41 11.72 18.74
CA ILE A 764 27.29 11.65 19.93
C ILE A 764 27.41 10.22 20.47
N SER A 765 26.81 9.25 19.80
CA SER A 765 27.01 7.82 20.04
C SER A 765 27.14 7.07 18.70
N LEU A 766 27.67 5.85 18.77
CA LEU A 766 27.59 4.93 17.65
C LEU A 766 26.14 4.42 17.48
N PRO A 767 25.71 4.11 16.25
CA PRO A 767 24.39 3.54 16.03
C PRO A 767 24.31 2.09 16.54
N VAL A 768 23.16 1.73 17.10
CA VAL A 768 22.81 0.37 17.50
C VAL A 768 21.59 -0.07 16.69
N SER A 769 21.74 -1.11 15.87
CA SER A 769 20.64 -1.70 15.13
C SER A 769 19.80 -2.59 16.06
N SER A 770 18.49 -2.38 16.10
CA SER A 770 17.59 -3.14 16.97
C SER A 770 16.23 -3.41 16.32
N THR A 771 15.66 -4.53 16.72
CA THR A 771 14.30 -4.96 16.35
C THR A 771 13.23 -4.47 17.32
N CYS A 772 13.59 -3.76 18.38
CA CYS A 772 12.62 -3.37 19.41
C CYS A 772 11.64 -2.26 19.01
N TYR A 773 11.89 -1.51 17.92
CA TYR A 773 10.97 -0.49 17.44
C TYR A 773 9.81 -1.12 16.66
N ARG A 774 8.85 -1.63 17.38
CA ARG A 774 7.63 -2.31 16.92
C ARG A 774 6.56 -2.23 17.99
N THR A 775 5.46 -2.94 17.82
CA THR A 775 4.32 -2.96 18.77
C THR A 775 4.76 -2.96 20.23
N ASP A 776 4.18 -2.09 21.04
CA ASP A 776 4.48 -1.89 22.46
C ASP A 776 5.94 -1.51 22.76
N CYS A 777 6.57 -0.76 21.89
CA CYS A 777 7.92 -0.25 22.15
C CYS A 777 7.90 0.78 23.27
N THR A 778 8.59 0.50 24.35
CA THR A 778 8.82 1.45 25.45
C THR A 778 10.21 2.05 25.33
N ILE A 779 10.28 3.37 25.31
CA ILE A 779 11.50 4.17 25.17
C ILE A 779 11.67 5.02 26.41
N VAL A 780 12.82 4.92 27.04
CA VAL A 780 13.22 5.75 28.18
C VAL A 780 14.44 6.57 27.80
N LEU A 781 14.33 7.89 27.89
CA LEU A 781 15.42 8.84 27.65
C LEU A 781 15.61 9.67 28.91
N GLU A 782 16.81 9.70 29.47
CA GLU A 782 17.09 10.35 30.74
C GLU A 782 18.37 11.20 30.68
N VAL A 783 18.27 12.40 31.22
CA VAL A 783 19.41 13.27 31.55
C VAL A 783 19.53 13.33 33.06
N LYS A 784 20.65 12.86 33.57
CA LYS A 784 20.99 12.91 34.98
C LYS A 784 22.39 13.48 35.17
N GLY A 785 22.48 14.69 35.74
CA GLY A 785 23.75 15.42 35.78
C GLY A 785 24.25 15.67 34.37
N ASN A 786 25.49 15.24 34.10
CA ASN A 786 26.14 15.38 32.80
C ASN A 786 26.04 14.10 31.93
N LYS A 787 25.09 13.21 32.20
CA LYS A 787 24.95 11.95 31.51
C LYS A 787 23.60 11.88 30.83
N LEU A 788 23.61 11.51 29.56
CA LEU A 788 22.43 11.18 28.76
C LEU A 788 22.40 9.67 28.56
N THR A 789 21.30 9.03 28.93
CA THR A 789 21.06 7.61 28.69
C THR A 789 19.79 7.41 27.90
N ALA A 790 19.78 6.40 27.08
CA ALA A 790 18.59 5.95 26.37
C ALA A 790 18.45 4.43 26.47
N HIS A 791 17.24 3.97 26.73
CA HIS A 791 16.87 2.57 26.72
C HIS A 791 15.61 2.38 25.88
N ALA A 792 15.57 1.33 25.08
CA ALA A 792 14.37 0.97 24.32
C ALA A 792 14.20 -0.55 24.31
N GLU A 793 12.98 -1.00 24.54
CA GLU A 793 12.60 -2.40 24.52
C GLU A 793 11.14 -2.57 24.09
N THR A 794 10.75 -3.79 23.75
CA THR A 794 9.36 -4.14 23.45
C THR A 794 8.96 -5.42 24.17
N SER A 795 7.70 -5.47 24.60
CA SER A 795 7.09 -6.69 25.15
C SER A 795 6.67 -7.70 24.06
N THR A 796 6.58 -7.25 22.80
CA THR A 796 6.10 -8.08 21.69
C THR A 796 7.24 -8.90 21.09
N PRO A 797 7.18 -10.25 21.13
CA PRO A 797 8.22 -11.11 20.58
C PRO A 797 8.29 -11.01 19.05
N LEU A 798 9.45 -11.30 18.46
CA LEU A 798 9.58 -11.48 17.01
C LEU A 798 8.88 -12.77 16.56
N SER A 799 8.27 -12.74 15.40
CA SER A 799 7.68 -13.92 14.76
C SER A 799 8.72 -14.96 14.32
N SER A 800 9.97 -14.52 14.10
CA SER A 800 11.08 -15.39 13.70
C SER A 800 12.35 -15.05 14.50
N PRO A 801 13.18 -16.03 14.87
CA PRO A 801 14.43 -15.79 15.57
C PRO A 801 15.38 -14.90 14.78
N VAL A 802 16.09 -14.01 15.47
CA VAL A 802 17.18 -13.22 14.89
C VAL A 802 18.46 -14.06 14.95
N THR A 803 19.05 -14.29 13.78
CA THR A 803 20.31 -15.04 13.64
C THR A 803 21.55 -14.14 13.56
N ASP A 804 21.39 -12.85 13.26
CA ASP A 804 22.48 -11.87 13.19
C ASP A 804 22.80 -11.35 14.58
N GLU A 805 23.97 -11.66 15.11
CA GLU A 805 24.47 -11.23 16.42
C GLU A 805 24.63 -9.71 16.58
N ASN A 806 24.74 -8.98 15.44
CA ASN A 806 24.83 -7.52 15.45
C ASN A 806 23.45 -6.85 15.64
N LEU A 807 22.38 -7.59 15.50
CA LEU A 807 21.03 -7.10 15.67
C LEU A 807 20.53 -7.35 17.09
N LYS A 808 20.29 -6.28 17.85
CA LYS A 808 19.96 -6.36 19.27
C LYS A 808 18.43 -6.41 19.51
N PRO A 809 17.96 -7.16 20.52
CA PRO A 809 16.54 -7.20 20.90
C PRO A 809 16.09 -5.94 21.67
N SER A 810 17.03 -5.22 22.27
CA SER A 810 16.81 -3.97 23.02
C SER A 810 17.97 -3.02 22.80
N VAL A 811 17.80 -1.77 23.18
CA VAL A 811 18.81 -0.71 23.04
C VAL A 811 19.20 -0.17 24.40
N SER A 812 20.49 0.02 24.62
CA SER A 812 21.04 0.82 25.72
C SER A 812 22.17 1.68 25.18
N LEU A 813 22.01 2.99 25.28
CA LEU A 813 22.98 3.99 24.83
C LEU A 813 23.30 4.94 25.95
N GLU A 814 24.52 5.49 25.92
CA GLU A 814 25.00 6.42 26.92
C GLU A 814 25.96 7.43 26.27
N ALA A 815 25.91 8.68 26.71
CA ALA A 815 26.86 9.71 26.32
C ALA A 815 27.07 10.74 27.43
N ASP A 816 28.28 11.29 27.52
CA ASP A 816 28.57 12.45 28.35
C ASP A 816 28.10 13.71 27.61
N ILE A 817 27.42 14.60 28.35
CA ILE A 817 26.80 15.80 27.80
C ILE A 817 27.03 17.02 28.69
N VAL A 818 26.79 18.19 28.13
CA VAL A 818 26.67 19.43 28.91
C VAL A 818 25.22 19.91 28.79
N PRO A 819 24.34 19.47 29.67
CA PRO A 819 22.93 19.80 29.56
C PRO A 819 22.68 21.27 29.89
N ASN A 820 21.83 21.91 29.10
CA ASN A 820 21.34 23.24 29.45
C ASN A 820 20.25 23.13 30.52
N VAL A 821 20.04 24.24 31.25
CA VAL A 821 18.97 24.32 32.26
C VAL A 821 17.63 24.75 31.66
N TRP A 822 17.59 25.01 30.36
CA TRP A 822 16.42 25.39 29.61
C TRP A 822 15.96 24.25 28.69
N GLY A 823 14.74 24.29 28.33
CA GLY A 823 14.21 23.37 27.34
C GLY A 823 13.45 22.20 27.93
N GLY A 824 12.49 21.73 27.15
CA GLY A 824 11.59 20.64 27.46
C GLY A 824 11.92 19.39 26.66
N MET A 825 10.87 18.69 26.27
CA MET A 825 10.93 17.54 25.37
C MET A 825 10.32 17.89 24.02
N GLY A 826 10.68 17.08 23.02
CA GLY A 826 10.05 17.15 21.72
C GLY A 826 10.04 15.82 21.02
N ILE A 827 9.06 15.61 20.16
CA ILE A 827 9.02 14.50 19.21
C ILE A 827 8.96 15.10 17.82
N GLN A 828 9.86 14.67 16.94
CA GLN A 828 9.90 15.08 15.55
C GLN A 828 9.97 13.83 14.68
N HIS A 829 9.07 13.72 13.70
CA HIS A 829 8.97 12.56 12.84
C HIS A 829 9.01 12.95 11.37
N THR A 830 10.05 12.49 10.65
CA THR A 830 10.27 12.84 9.24
C THR A 830 9.67 11.85 8.27
N GLY A 831 9.25 10.68 8.76
CA GLY A 831 8.75 9.58 7.95
C GLY A 831 7.46 9.88 7.21
N SER A 832 7.14 9.01 6.28
CA SER A 832 5.86 9.01 5.57
C SER A 832 4.72 8.83 6.56
N CYS A 833 3.56 9.35 6.21
CA CYS A 833 2.29 9.14 6.92
C CYS A 833 1.38 8.20 6.13
N GLY A 834 0.17 7.96 6.62
CA GLY A 834 -0.76 7.02 6.03
C GLY A 834 -0.49 5.59 6.49
N GLU A 835 -0.16 4.69 5.58
CA GLU A 835 0.04 3.27 5.89
C GLU A 835 1.34 2.97 6.68
N SER A 836 2.25 3.94 6.76
CA SER A 836 3.49 3.88 7.54
C SER A 836 3.53 5.05 8.50
N THR A 837 3.05 4.84 9.72
CA THR A 837 2.96 5.87 10.75
C THR A 837 3.47 5.35 12.08
N THR A 838 3.74 6.27 12.99
CA THR A 838 3.99 5.95 14.40
C THR A 838 2.82 6.47 15.23
N MET A 839 2.29 5.61 16.07
CA MET A 839 1.27 5.94 17.04
C MET A 839 1.88 6.09 18.44
N LEU A 840 1.56 7.18 19.10
CA LEU A 840 1.92 7.43 20.49
C LEU A 840 0.79 6.95 21.39
N HIS A 841 1.10 6.09 22.36
CA HIS A 841 0.13 5.57 23.33
C HIS A 841 0.20 6.28 24.66
N HIS A 842 1.40 6.43 25.21
CA HIS A 842 1.60 6.97 26.53
C HIS A 842 2.88 7.80 26.60
N LEU A 843 2.84 8.91 27.28
CA LEU A 843 3.99 9.76 27.53
C LEU A 843 4.03 10.16 29.02
N LYS A 844 5.19 10.01 29.64
CA LYS A 844 5.49 10.50 30.96
C LYS A 844 6.78 11.30 30.93
N ILE A 845 6.77 12.51 31.46
CA ILE A 845 7.94 13.36 31.61
C ILE A 845 8.11 13.63 33.09
N GLU A 846 9.28 13.34 33.63
CA GLU A 846 9.66 13.58 35.03
C GLU A 846 10.85 14.53 35.03
N TRP A 847 10.80 15.58 35.84
CA TRP A 847 11.91 16.53 35.93
C TRP A 847 12.07 17.07 37.37
N GLN A 848 13.28 17.49 37.71
CA GLN A 848 13.58 18.17 38.94
C GLN A 848 13.68 19.68 38.69
N GLY A 849 12.92 20.47 39.44
CA GLY A 849 13.07 21.92 39.43
C GLY A 849 14.48 22.30 39.91
N VAL A 850 15.15 23.17 39.15
CA VAL A 850 16.39 23.79 39.65
C VAL A 850 15.99 24.79 40.71
N SER A 851 16.40 24.52 41.98
CA SER A 851 16.24 25.50 43.03
C SER A 851 16.89 26.82 42.62
N ALA A 852 16.12 27.91 42.64
CA ALA A 852 16.74 29.24 42.47
C ALA A 852 17.83 29.32 43.55
N GLY A 853 19.06 29.30 43.14
CA GLY A 853 20.19 29.48 44.06
C GLY A 853 19.95 30.74 44.90
N LYS A 854 20.14 30.59 46.20
CA LYS A 854 20.12 31.70 47.14
C LYS A 854 21.10 32.80 46.73
#